data_e40d0022b9812d241b413a03b3b27fc5
#
_entry.id   e40d0022b9812d241b413a03b3b27fc5
#
_cell.length_a   1.000
_cell.length_b   1.000
_cell.length_c   1.000
_cell.angle_alpha   90.00
_cell.angle_beta   90.00
_cell.angle_gamma   90.00
#
_symmetry.space_group_name_H-M   'P 1'
#
loop_
_entity.id
_entity.type
_entity.pdbx_description
1 polymer ?
#
loop_
_entity_poly.entity_id
_entity_poly.type
_entity_poly.pdbx_seq_one_letter_code
_entity_poly.pdbx_strand_id
1 'polypeptide(L)'
;MKSLLSVFVLLLLVTYVSGQKAWIKGKVSDALTGEAMPGVNVVAGKTEGTVTDTEGLYRLNINPGKHKITFSLVGYNRQVKVVDVAANETITVNVKLEPKVELLNETVITASRYEQRLSDVIVSMDVIDAGQIENTHSLSIDDAVQQVPGVTILDDQASIRGGNGYSYGVGSRVLLMLDELPFLTGASSEAKWNFLPIENISSMEVIKGASSALYGSSALNGVINIRTAYPKEKPETGLTLFSGIYGNPSRPEIKWWGTRNPAYTGMRLSHSRREGPFDITTGITLQTDQGYREKETEQFARLSLNTRYRFPKIQGLSAGINGNYMRSQGGNFLIWQNGTDGVYRPANNFDQRFDNTRFNLDPFVVYLPRPGERHSLRGRIFRVNYQNDTLSHTFDDTYFTEYQFFKNLKENLNLVAGVSTQYVTSNSSFFGRQKHSARTHAFYVQGEQKLGRLRLTLGARYEMYRVNRATDDSRPLIRAGLNYQVAPATFLRASFGQGYRYPSIAEKYAATQVGALRIFPNPDLKAEKGWNAEAGIKQGFHYGGLNGYADIAAFITRYRDMIEFTFGQYYPDTLVNPTLLDFFTYTGFKAENIARANIAGFEISFTAMGKKGPFNYRLSGGYTYTNPTDPDFDKQNNGQNTSSTEKNILKYRFYHSCKLVADAGWKKLSAGLTFDWHSHMINIDRAFEDSLRFPNGTAYAVIVPGLKEYRQIHNIGDYVINLRISYDPAENTRFSLIINNLLNREYMTRPADVQPPRVFAIQFSTRF
;
A
#
# COMPACT_ATOMS: atom_id res chain seq x y z
N MET A 1 -40.00 53.68 66.70
CA MET A 1 -39.17 54.31 65.69
C MET A 1 -37.65 53.95 65.71
N LYS A 2 -37.15 53.42 66.84
CA LYS A 2 -35.69 53.02 66.92
C LYS A 2 -35.35 51.64 66.31
N SER A 3 -36.31 50.75 66.06
CA SER A 3 -36.09 49.41 65.52
C SER A 3 -36.14 49.35 63.94
N LEU A 4 -36.73 50.32 63.28
CA LEU A 4 -36.78 50.40 61.81
C LEU A 4 -35.50 51.00 61.21
N LEU A 5 -34.75 51.80 61.95
CA LEU A 5 -33.52 52.44 61.48
C LEU A 5 -32.35 51.45 61.47
N SER A 6 -32.35 50.47 62.37
CA SER A 6 -31.29 49.41 62.45
C SER A 6 -31.41 48.40 61.28
N VAL A 7 -32.61 48.12 60.80
CA VAL A 7 -32.81 47.21 59.66
C VAL A 7 -32.46 47.88 58.32
N PHE A 8 -32.63 49.22 58.21
CA PHE A 8 -32.27 49.95 57.00
C PHE A 8 -30.76 50.17 56.86
N VAL A 9 -30.01 50.28 57.98
CA VAL A 9 -28.55 50.36 57.99
C VAL A 9 -27.90 48.97 57.70
N LEU A 10 -28.57 47.87 58.07
CA LEU A 10 -28.09 46.49 57.75
C LEU A 10 -28.37 46.11 56.30
N LEU A 11 -29.41 46.69 55.63
CA LEU A 11 -29.74 46.50 54.20
C LEU A 11 -28.87 47.34 53.26
N LEU A 12 -28.22 48.42 53.76
CA LEU A 12 -27.27 49.23 53.00
C LEU A 12 -25.83 48.72 53.05
N LEU A 13 -25.51 47.73 53.86
CA LEU A 13 -24.20 47.11 53.94
C LEU A 13 -24.07 45.84 53.07
N VAL A 14 -25.12 45.43 52.35
CA VAL A 14 -25.11 44.24 51.45
C VAL A 14 -24.79 44.60 50.00
N THR A 15 -24.58 45.84 49.65
CA THR A 15 -24.29 46.22 48.29
C THR A 15 -22.90 46.83 48.13
N TYR A 16 -21.90 46.08 48.04
CA TYR A 16 -20.67 46.29 47.24
C TYR A 16 -19.71 45.11 47.47
N VAL A 17 -20.13 43.91 47.12
CA VAL A 17 -19.15 42.89 46.67
C VAL A 17 -18.93 43.20 45.19
N SER A 18 -18.14 44.23 44.90
CA SER A 18 -17.48 44.35 43.61
C SER A 18 -16.63 43.11 43.46
N GLY A 19 -17.02 42.19 42.57
CA GLY A 19 -16.23 41.03 42.23
C GLY A 19 -14.83 41.51 41.85
N GLN A 20 -13.83 41.27 42.67
CA GLN A 20 -12.44 41.60 42.41
C GLN A 20 -12.05 40.85 41.14
N LYS A 21 -11.73 41.56 40.06
CA LYS A 21 -11.37 40.96 38.79
C LYS A 21 -9.87 40.82 38.66
N ALA A 22 -9.43 39.75 37.98
CA ALA A 22 -8.03 39.47 37.66
C ALA A 22 -7.84 39.55 36.13
N TRP A 23 -6.62 39.79 35.70
CA TRP A 23 -6.31 39.89 34.27
C TRP A 23 -5.26 38.92 33.86
N ILE A 24 -5.47 38.25 32.70
CA ILE A 24 -4.48 37.50 31.97
C ILE A 24 -4.18 38.24 30.69
N LYS A 25 -2.91 38.50 30.43
CA LYS A 25 -2.42 39.09 29.17
C LYS A 25 -1.28 38.25 28.60
N GLY A 26 -1.00 38.40 27.33
CA GLY A 26 0.16 37.75 26.73
C GLY A 26 0.16 37.87 25.21
N LYS A 27 1.14 37.25 24.62
CA LYS A 27 1.31 37.16 23.17
C LYS A 27 1.18 35.73 22.70
N VAL A 28 0.44 35.53 21.61
CA VAL A 28 0.40 34.25 20.90
C VAL A 28 1.17 34.38 19.61
N SER A 29 2.09 33.45 19.38
CA SER A 29 2.91 33.40 18.18
C SER A 29 2.93 32.00 17.57
N ASP A 30 3.24 31.90 16.30
CA ASP A 30 3.50 30.64 15.60
C ASP A 30 4.76 29.96 16.15
N ALA A 31 4.70 28.68 16.45
CA ALA A 31 5.81 27.93 17.04
C ALA A 31 6.98 27.69 16.05
N LEU A 32 6.72 27.71 14.73
CA LEU A 32 7.71 27.46 13.68
C LEU A 32 8.34 28.76 13.18
N THR A 33 7.51 29.77 12.88
CA THR A 33 7.98 31.04 12.29
C THR A 33 8.30 32.12 13.34
N GLY A 34 7.71 32.00 14.52
CA GLY A 34 7.78 33.02 15.56
C GLY A 34 6.90 34.25 15.30
N GLU A 35 6.17 34.30 14.20
CA GLU A 35 5.29 35.41 13.82
C GLU A 35 4.11 35.56 14.79
N ALA A 36 3.64 36.78 14.93
CA ALA A 36 2.47 37.11 15.74
C ALA A 36 1.20 36.48 15.13
N MET A 37 0.32 35.95 15.95
CA MET A 37 -0.89 35.25 15.50
C MET A 37 -2.16 36.05 15.84
N PRO A 38 -2.74 36.79 14.90
CA PRO A 38 -4.06 37.44 15.07
C PRO A 38 -5.19 36.43 15.01
N GLY A 39 -6.30 36.72 15.67
CA GLY A 39 -7.54 35.94 15.58
C GLY A 39 -7.54 34.63 16.40
N VAL A 40 -6.55 34.41 17.27
CA VAL A 40 -6.54 33.24 18.18
C VAL A 40 -7.63 33.43 19.24
N ASN A 41 -8.54 32.45 19.35
CA ASN A 41 -9.51 32.40 20.43
C ASN A 41 -8.81 32.02 21.75
N VAL A 42 -8.98 32.83 22.78
CA VAL A 42 -8.46 32.62 24.13
C VAL A 42 -9.65 32.53 25.08
N VAL A 43 -9.95 31.34 25.59
CA VAL A 43 -11.18 31.05 26.35
C VAL A 43 -10.85 30.49 27.72
N ALA A 44 -11.45 31.06 28.78
CA ALA A 44 -11.42 30.58 30.15
C ALA A 44 -12.81 30.02 30.54
N GLY A 45 -12.90 28.74 30.85
CA GLY A 45 -14.19 28.12 31.21
C GLY A 45 -15.19 28.07 30.05
N LYS A 46 -16.48 28.41 30.33
CA LYS A 46 -17.56 28.33 29.33
C LYS A 46 -18.02 29.70 28.78
N THR A 47 -17.74 30.81 29.47
CA THR A 47 -18.35 32.13 29.19
C THR A 47 -17.34 33.24 29.05
N GLU A 48 -16.10 33.08 29.47
CA GLU A 48 -15.07 34.12 29.45
C GLU A 48 -14.08 33.85 28.30
N GLY A 49 -13.94 34.82 27.39
CA GLY A 49 -13.07 34.70 26.24
C GLY A 49 -12.70 36.01 25.59
N THR A 50 -11.62 35.98 24.83
CA THR A 50 -11.12 37.11 24.02
C THR A 50 -10.46 36.55 22.76
N VAL A 51 -10.08 37.44 21.86
CA VAL A 51 -9.36 37.08 20.62
C VAL A 51 -8.08 37.93 20.55
N THR A 52 -7.00 37.37 20.00
CA THR A 52 -5.75 38.12 19.80
C THR A 52 -5.91 39.17 18.70
N ASP A 53 -5.26 40.32 18.90
CA ASP A 53 -5.17 41.41 17.92
C ASP A 53 -4.18 41.14 16.79
N THR A 54 -3.93 42.13 15.91
CA THR A 54 -3.01 42.03 14.78
C THR A 54 -1.55 41.77 15.17
N GLU A 55 -1.17 42.10 16.40
CA GLU A 55 0.18 41.85 16.96
C GLU A 55 0.27 40.54 17.77
N GLY A 56 -0.83 39.78 17.77
CA GLY A 56 -0.94 38.52 18.52
C GLY A 56 -1.13 38.73 20.02
N LEU A 57 -1.44 39.95 20.46
CA LEU A 57 -1.63 40.27 21.88
C LEU A 57 -3.08 40.00 22.29
N TYR A 58 -3.25 39.52 23.53
CA TYR A 58 -4.59 39.35 24.13
C TYR A 58 -4.62 39.84 25.55
N ARG A 59 -5.81 40.20 26.00
CA ARG A 59 -6.14 40.56 27.38
C ARG A 59 -7.48 39.96 27.74
N LEU A 60 -7.51 39.13 28.78
CA LEU A 60 -8.69 38.40 29.25
C LEU A 60 -8.96 38.79 30.71
N ASN A 61 -10.18 39.17 30.99
CA ASN A 61 -10.67 39.47 32.33
C ASN A 61 -11.36 38.24 32.90
N ILE A 62 -10.94 37.80 34.07
CA ILE A 62 -11.44 36.57 34.73
C ILE A 62 -11.64 36.81 36.24
N ASN A 63 -12.39 35.94 36.88
CA ASN A 63 -12.48 35.92 38.34
C ASN A 63 -11.20 35.34 38.98
N PRO A 64 -10.83 35.74 40.19
CA PRO A 64 -9.68 35.12 40.89
C PRO A 64 -9.86 33.61 41.07
N GLY A 65 -8.74 32.88 41.01
CA GLY A 65 -8.70 31.42 41.21
C GLY A 65 -8.01 30.66 40.10
N LYS A 66 -8.16 29.35 40.11
CA LYS A 66 -7.52 28.43 39.18
C LYS A 66 -8.35 28.24 37.90
N HIS A 67 -7.79 28.61 36.77
CA HIS A 67 -8.47 28.55 35.44
C HIS A 67 -7.70 27.70 34.45
N LYS A 68 -8.44 27.02 33.57
CA LYS A 68 -7.91 26.39 32.36
C LYS A 68 -8.15 27.34 31.17
N ILE A 69 -7.08 27.94 30.67
CA ILE A 69 -7.13 28.85 29.53
C ILE A 69 -6.84 28.02 28.26
N THR A 70 -7.74 28.06 27.32
CA THR A 70 -7.67 27.38 26.04
C THR A 70 -7.33 28.37 24.93
N PHE A 71 -6.29 28.08 24.16
CA PHE A 71 -5.88 28.83 22.97
C PHE A 71 -6.19 27.98 21.74
N SER A 72 -6.95 28.51 20.79
CA SER A 72 -7.33 27.78 19.58
C SER A 72 -7.44 28.69 18.36
N LEU A 73 -6.89 28.21 17.24
CA LEU A 73 -7.02 28.83 15.91
C LEU A 73 -7.17 27.70 14.88
N VAL A 74 -7.97 27.94 13.83
CA VAL A 74 -8.10 26.98 12.72
C VAL A 74 -6.74 26.78 12.07
N GLY A 75 -6.34 25.52 11.89
CA GLY A 75 -5.00 25.15 11.36
C GLY A 75 -3.90 25.02 12.40
N TYR A 76 -4.22 25.15 13.71
CA TYR A 76 -3.24 25.00 14.81
C TYR A 76 -3.71 24.02 15.88
N ASN A 77 -2.76 23.41 16.56
CA ASN A 77 -3.02 22.53 17.69
C ASN A 77 -3.53 23.36 18.87
N ARG A 78 -4.68 22.95 19.44
CA ARG A 78 -5.23 23.57 20.64
C ARG A 78 -4.27 23.42 21.80
N GLN A 79 -3.92 24.51 22.49
CA GLN A 79 -3.16 24.48 23.73
C GLN A 79 -4.02 24.85 24.94
N VAL A 80 -3.73 24.20 26.08
CA VAL A 80 -4.40 24.49 27.35
C VAL A 80 -3.32 24.82 28.39
N LYS A 81 -3.44 25.99 29.04
CA LYS A 81 -2.61 26.40 30.17
C LYS A 81 -3.46 26.46 31.43
N VAL A 82 -2.95 25.93 32.50
CA VAL A 82 -3.58 26.07 33.80
C VAL A 82 -2.87 27.20 34.53
N VAL A 83 -3.63 28.18 34.96
CA VAL A 83 -3.15 29.38 35.67
C VAL A 83 -3.94 29.56 36.96
N ASP A 84 -3.29 30.08 37.97
CA ASP A 84 -3.91 30.48 39.22
C ASP A 84 -3.65 31.97 39.45
N VAL A 85 -4.71 32.76 39.57
CA VAL A 85 -4.62 34.22 39.54
C VAL A 85 -5.27 34.78 40.80
N ALA A 86 -4.53 35.58 41.57
CA ALA A 86 -5.06 36.26 42.74
C ALA A 86 -5.95 37.49 42.36
N ALA A 87 -6.72 37.96 43.33
CA ALA A 87 -7.56 39.14 43.16
C ALA A 87 -6.69 40.36 42.82
N ASN A 88 -7.10 41.16 41.81
CA ASN A 88 -6.41 42.36 41.31
C ASN A 88 -5.02 42.05 40.69
N GLU A 89 -4.66 40.79 40.49
CA GLU A 89 -3.41 40.40 39.84
C GLU A 89 -3.52 40.44 38.34
N THR A 90 -2.40 40.74 37.66
CA THR A 90 -2.24 40.61 36.23
C THR A 90 -1.09 39.65 35.93
N ILE A 91 -1.38 38.50 35.38
CA ILE A 91 -0.35 37.54 34.96
C ILE A 91 -0.13 37.60 33.44
N THR A 92 1.11 37.35 33.02
CA THR A 92 1.48 37.27 31.61
C THR A 92 1.68 35.81 31.19
N VAL A 93 0.90 35.36 30.19
CA VAL A 93 1.00 34.00 29.65
C VAL A 93 1.23 34.06 28.14
N ASN A 94 2.46 33.90 27.72
CA ASN A 94 2.81 33.80 26.29
C ASN A 94 2.68 32.38 25.81
N VAL A 95 2.11 32.21 24.62
CA VAL A 95 1.82 30.89 24.03
C VAL A 95 2.36 30.83 22.62
N LYS A 96 2.99 29.71 22.29
CA LYS A 96 3.38 29.36 20.93
C LYS A 96 2.46 28.26 20.44
N LEU A 97 1.60 28.55 19.46
CA LEU A 97 0.73 27.55 18.84
C LEU A 97 1.50 26.79 17.76
N GLU A 98 1.43 25.50 17.83
CA GLU A 98 1.99 24.61 16.81
C GLU A 98 1.03 24.45 15.66
N PRO A 99 1.46 24.62 14.38
CA PRO A 99 0.63 24.33 13.24
C PRO A 99 0.11 22.88 13.32
N LYS A 100 -1.17 22.73 13.07
CA LYS A 100 -1.78 21.41 12.93
C LYS A 100 -1.51 20.93 11.49
N VAL A 101 -0.44 20.20 11.29
CA VAL A 101 -0.19 19.50 10.03
C VAL A 101 -1.12 18.28 10.01
N GLU A 102 -2.33 18.47 9.48
CA GLU A 102 -3.40 17.44 9.52
C GLU A 102 -2.94 16.12 8.96
N LEU A 103 -2.15 16.13 7.88
CA LEU A 103 -1.59 14.95 7.25
C LEU A 103 -0.68 14.13 8.18
N LEU A 104 0.12 14.79 9.05
CA LEU A 104 0.97 14.08 10.03
C LEU A 104 0.19 13.52 11.21
N ASN A 105 -1.04 13.99 11.44
CA ASN A 105 -1.94 13.48 12.47
C ASN A 105 -2.89 12.40 11.95
N GLU A 106 -2.78 12.04 10.67
CA GLU A 106 -3.54 10.94 10.10
C GLU A 106 -3.32 9.64 10.90
N THR A 107 -4.42 8.95 11.19
CA THR A 107 -4.39 7.73 11.98
C THR A 107 -4.10 6.54 11.09
N VAL A 108 -3.07 5.79 11.44
CA VAL A 108 -2.63 4.56 10.77
C VAL A 108 -2.59 3.40 11.74
N ILE A 109 -2.74 2.18 11.25
CA ILE A 109 -2.77 0.96 12.08
C ILE A 109 -1.64 0.01 11.70
N THR A 110 -1.33 -0.11 10.43
CA THR A 110 -0.47 -1.18 9.92
C THR A 110 0.94 -1.15 10.52
N ALA A 111 1.51 0.02 10.77
CA ALA A 111 2.89 0.11 11.26
C ALA A 111 3.12 -0.58 12.62
N SER A 112 2.11 -0.63 13.50
CA SER A 112 2.22 -1.16 14.87
C SER A 112 1.07 -2.09 15.28
N ARG A 113 0.13 -2.38 14.38
CA ARG A 113 -1.10 -3.16 14.62
C ARG A 113 -2.06 -2.52 15.64
N TYR A 114 -1.93 -1.23 15.89
CA TYR A 114 -2.87 -0.41 16.65
C TYR A 114 -2.85 1.02 16.12
N GLU A 115 -3.88 1.79 16.44
CA GLU A 115 -4.04 3.17 15.98
C GLU A 115 -2.95 4.09 16.52
N GLN A 116 -2.21 4.74 15.60
CA GLN A 116 -1.21 5.74 15.91
C GLN A 116 -1.18 6.84 14.86
N ARG A 117 -0.55 7.96 15.15
CA ARG A 117 -0.38 9.02 14.16
C ARG A 117 0.71 8.67 13.16
N LEU A 118 0.57 9.08 11.90
CA LEU A 118 1.58 8.90 10.86
C LEU A 118 2.93 9.53 11.25
N SER A 119 2.92 10.63 12.02
CA SER A 119 4.13 11.25 12.58
C SER A 119 4.91 10.36 13.54
N ASP A 120 4.23 9.44 14.21
CA ASP A 120 4.79 8.60 15.29
C ASP A 120 5.42 7.29 14.76
N VAL A 121 5.19 6.97 13.48
CA VAL A 121 5.65 5.73 12.83
C VAL A 121 7.16 5.70 12.71
N ILE A 122 7.77 4.55 13.04
CA ILE A 122 9.23 4.33 13.03
C ILE A 122 9.80 3.92 11.67
N VAL A 123 8.96 3.64 10.69
CA VAL A 123 9.33 3.18 9.33
C VAL A 123 8.76 4.11 8.27
N SER A 124 9.29 4.05 7.05
CA SER A 124 8.66 4.73 5.90
C SER A 124 7.28 4.14 5.65
N MET A 125 6.29 5.02 5.53
CA MET A 125 4.91 4.64 5.29
C MET A 125 4.18 5.71 4.49
N ASP A 126 3.41 5.28 3.50
CA ASP A 126 2.49 6.11 2.74
C ASP A 126 1.05 5.67 2.97
N VAL A 127 0.15 6.63 2.92
CA VAL A 127 -1.29 6.42 3.04
C VAL A 127 -1.98 7.01 1.83
N ILE A 128 -2.85 6.22 1.21
CA ILE A 128 -3.72 6.64 0.12
C ILE A 128 -5.15 6.61 0.64
N ASP A 129 -5.78 7.75 0.74
CA ASP A 129 -7.18 7.87 1.18
C ASP A 129 -8.18 7.56 0.04
N ALA A 130 -9.44 7.27 0.40
CA ALA A 130 -10.49 6.98 -0.56
C ALA A 130 -10.71 8.12 -1.59
N GLY A 131 -10.53 9.38 -1.17
CA GLY A 131 -10.66 10.54 -2.05
C GLY A 131 -9.56 10.58 -3.12
N GLN A 132 -8.35 10.17 -2.79
CA GLN A 132 -7.26 10.05 -3.77
C GLN A 132 -7.55 8.94 -4.79
N ILE A 133 -8.02 7.77 -4.33
CA ILE A 133 -8.41 6.66 -5.22
C ILE A 133 -9.51 7.10 -6.18
N GLU A 134 -10.51 7.81 -5.68
CA GLU A 134 -11.61 8.35 -6.49
C GLU A 134 -11.13 9.41 -7.49
N ASN A 135 -10.27 10.34 -7.05
CA ASN A 135 -9.76 11.41 -7.91
C ASN A 135 -8.83 10.88 -9.02
N THR A 136 -8.08 9.81 -8.76
CA THR A 136 -7.21 9.21 -9.78
C THR A 136 -7.95 8.29 -10.75
N HIS A 137 -9.26 8.04 -10.51
CA HIS A 137 -10.10 7.17 -11.34
C HIS A 137 -9.49 5.78 -11.58
N SER A 138 -8.79 5.26 -10.57
CA SER A 138 -8.17 3.94 -10.62
C SER A 138 -9.22 2.87 -10.93
N LEU A 139 -8.95 2.03 -11.93
CA LEU A 139 -9.84 0.93 -12.29
C LEU A 139 -9.67 -0.26 -11.36
N SER A 140 -8.46 -0.44 -10.83
CA SER A 140 -8.07 -1.51 -9.90
C SER A 140 -7.24 -0.96 -8.74
N ILE A 141 -6.98 -1.80 -7.76
CA ILE A 141 -6.21 -1.41 -6.57
C ILE A 141 -4.72 -1.22 -6.88
N ASP A 142 -4.16 -2.03 -7.75
CA ASP A 142 -2.77 -1.93 -8.19
C ASP A 142 -2.48 -0.61 -8.90
N ASP A 143 -3.42 -0.06 -9.70
CA ASP A 143 -3.32 1.29 -10.28
C ASP A 143 -3.08 2.35 -9.20
N ALA A 144 -3.80 2.25 -8.09
CA ALA A 144 -3.66 3.20 -6.99
C ALA A 144 -2.37 2.97 -6.20
N VAL A 145 -2.01 1.72 -5.94
CA VAL A 145 -0.77 1.35 -5.23
C VAL A 145 0.46 1.73 -6.05
N GLN A 146 0.39 1.61 -7.37
CA GLN A 146 1.48 1.99 -8.27
C GLN A 146 1.80 3.48 -8.21
N GLN A 147 0.92 4.35 -7.72
CA GLN A 147 1.19 5.78 -7.53
C GLN A 147 2.11 6.07 -6.32
N VAL A 148 2.33 5.10 -5.43
CA VAL A 148 3.19 5.27 -4.27
C VAL A 148 4.66 5.31 -4.69
N PRO A 149 5.47 6.30 -4.25
CA PRO A 149 6.89 6.32 -4.50
C PRO A 149 7.59 5.03 -4.06
N GLY A 150 8.54 4.54 -4.85
CA GLY A 150 9.29 3.32 -4.57
C GLY A 150 8.51 2.01 -4.69
N VAL A 151 7.25 2.04 -5.12
CA VAL A 151 6.44 0.85 -5.43
C VAL A 151 6.34 0.69 -6.94
N THR A 152 6.54 -0.51 -7.45
CA THR A 152 6.27 -0.89 -8.84
C THR A 152 5.49 -2.19 -8.85
N ILE A 153 4.60 -2.34 -9.82
CA ILE A 153 3.89 -3.61 -10.07
C ILE A 153 4.51 -4.25 -11.31
N LEU A 154 5.03 -5.45 -11.16
CA LEU A 154 5.62 -6.24 -12.24
C LEU A 154 4.87 -7.55 -12.33
N ASP A 155 4.06 -7.73 -13.37
CA ASP A 155 3.28 -8.95 -13.58
C ASP A 155 2.46 -9.33 -12.33
N ASP A 156 1.61 -8.41 -11.88
CA ASP A 156 0.79 -8.50 -10.66
C ASP A 156 1.56 -8.59 -9.32
N GLN A 157 2.90 -8.64 -9.34
CA GLN A 157 3.71 -8.66 -8.12
C GLN A 157 4.14 -7.26 -7.72
N ALA A 158 3.82 -6.87 -6.48
CA ALA A 158 4.32 -5.62 -5.92
C ALA A 158 5.82 -5.74 -5.62
N SER A 159 6.58 -4.75 -6.04
CA SER A 159 7.99 -4.57 -5.71
C SER A 159 8.15 -3.25 -4.96
N ILE A 160 8.62 -3.30 -3.73
CA ILE A 160 8.93 -2.12 -2.92
C ILE A 160 10.44 -1.94 -2.90
N ARG A 161 10.93 -0.76 -3.34
CA ARG A 161 12.35 -0.40 -3.36
C ARG A 161 13.23 -1.43 -4.09
N GLY A 162 12.71 -2.01 -5.20
CA GLY A 162 13.43 -3.02 -5.99
C GLY A 162 13.60 -4.37 -5.33
N GLY A 163 12.88 -4.67 -4.24
CA GLY A 163 12.99 -5.92 -3.51
C GLY A 163 12.50 -7.16 -4.26
N ASN A 164 11.51 -6.99 -5.16
CA ASN A 164 11.10 -8.02 -6.11
C ASN A 164 11.61 -7.67 -7.52
N GLY A 165 12.04 -8.70 -8.28
CA GLY A 165 12.12 -8.65 -9.72
C GLY A 165 10.90 -9.32 -10.35
N TYR A 166 10.99 -9.62 -11.64
CA TYR A 166 10.01 -10.43 -12.34
C TYR A 166 10.14 -11.89 -11.88
N SER A 167 9.08 -12.44 -11.33
CA SER A 167 9.05 -13.79 -10.75
C SER A 167 7.92 -14.65 -11.33
N TYR A 168 7.46 -14.33 -12.54
CA TYR A 168 6.42 -15.09 -13.24
C TYR A 168 5.11 -15.22 -12.43
N GLY A 169 4.75 -14.18 -11.67
CA GLY A 169 3.55 -14.14 -10.84
C GLY A 169 3.62 -14.96 -9.55
N VAL A 170 4.79 -15.46 -9.13
CA VAL A 170 4.91 -16.37 -8.00
C VAL A 170 5.84 -15.80 -6.92
N GLY A 171 5.53 -16.05 -5.65
CA GLY A 171 6.46 -15.80 -4.54
C GLY A 171 6.61 -14.34 -4.13
N SER A 172 5.53 -13.63 -3.83
CA SER A 172 5.60 -12.23 -3.38
C SER A 172 6.42 -12.05 -2.10
N ARG A 173 7.30 -11.03 -2.09
CA ARG A 173 8.04 -10.53 -0.92
C ARG A 173 7.35 -9.33 -0.26
N VAL A 174 6.23 -8.89 -0.81
CA VAL A 174 5.35 -7.87 -0.26
C VAL A 174 4.05 -8.53 0.15
N LEU A 175 3.70 -8.39 1.42
CA LEU A 175 2.44 -8.94 1.94
C LEU A 175 1.29 -8.02 1.60
N LEU A 176 0.35 -8.51 0.80
CA LEU A 176 -0.94 -7.85 0.58
C LEU A 176 -1.92 -8.28 1.68
N MET A 177 -2.63 -7.31 2.25
CA MET A 177 -3.62 -7.54 3.30
C MET A 177 -4.93 -6.82 2.96
N LEU A 178 -6.04 -7.43 3.38
CA LEU A 178 -7.36 -6.81 3.40
C LEU A 178 -7.90 -6.88 4.84
N ASP A 179 -8.17 -5.72 5.45
CA ASP A 179 -8.63 -5.58 6.84
C ASP A 179 -7.72 -6.30 7.86
N GLU A 180 -6.39 -6.15 7.69
CA GLU A 180 -5.34 -6.75 8.52
C GLU A 180 -5.22 -8.29 8.40
N LEU A 181 -5.92 -8.92 7.43
CA LEU A 181 -5.81 -10.35 7.12
C LEU A 181 -4.98 -10.57 5.84
N PRO A 182 -4.05 -11.53 5.80
CA PRO A 182 -3.26 -11.85 4.59
C PRO A 182 -4.13 -12.16 3.38
N PHE A 183 -3.81 -11.59 2.22
CA PHE A 183 -4.61 -11.69 0.99
C PHE A 183 -3.77 -12.08 -0.24
N LEU A 184 -2.88 -13.03 -0.06
CA LEU A 184 -2.14 -13.69 -1.14
C LEU A 184 -2.70 -15.10 -1.35
N THR A 185 -2.64 -15.61 -2.58
CA THR A 185 -3.04 -16.99 -2.88
C THR A 185 -2.12 -17.98 -2.14
N GLY A 186 -2.67 -19.08 -1.67
CA GLY A 186 -1.94 -19.99 -0.81
C GLY A 186 -0.82 -20.75 -1.52
N ALA A 187 -1.05 -21.21 -2.75
CA ALA A 187 -0.08 -22.01 -3.50
C ALA A 187 1.04 -21.17 -4.11
N SER A 188 0.72 -20.01 -4.69
CA SER A 188 1.69 -19.19 -5.44
C SER A 188 2.14 -17.93 -4.69
N SER A 189 1.48 -17.56 -3.59
CA SER A 189 1.68 -16.27 -2.89
C SER A 189 1.55 -15.07 -3.85
N GLU A 190 0.52 -15.10 -4.69
CA GLU A 190 0.23 -14.13 -5.72
C GLU A 190 -0.86 -13.15 -5.25
N ALA A 191 -0.74 -11.88 -5.62
CA ALA A 191 -1.77 -10.88 -5.41
C ALA A 191 -2.87 -10.99 -6.49
N LYS A 192 -4.14 -10.87 -6.10
CA LYS A 192 -5.27 -10.83 -7.02
C LYS A 192 -5.99 -9.48 -6.90
N TRP A 193 -5.41 -8.47 -7.54
CA TRP A 193 -5.79 -7.07 -7.39
C TRP A 193 -7.24 -6.78 -7.77
N ASN A 194 -7.71 -7.33 -8.90
CA ASN A 194 -9.09 -7.16 -9.38
C ASN A 194 -10.15 -7.83 -8.48
N PHE A 195 -9.73 -8.72 -7.55
CA PHE A 195 -10.62 -9.33 -6.58
C PHE A 195 -10.90 -8.45 -5.36
N LEU A 196 -10.11 -7.40 -5.14
CA LEU A 196 -10.28 -6.46 -4.03
C LEU A 196 -11.41 -5.44 -4.29
N PRO A 197 -12.30 -5.15 -3.32
CA PRO A 197 -13.49 -4.33 -3.51
C PRO A 197 -13.17 -2.83 -3.53
N ILE A 198 -12.65 -2.30 -4.63
CA ILE A 198 -12.25 -0.89 -4.77
C ILE A 198 -13.39 0.09 -4.47
N GLU A 199 -14.65 -0.32 -4.68
CA GLU A 199 -15.85 0.47 -4.40
C GLU A 199 -16.13 0.68 -2.91
N ASN A 200 -15.48 -0.09 -2.02
CA ASN A 200 -15.71 -0.09 -0.57
C ASN A 200 -14.44 0.20 0.24
N ILE A 201 -13.44 0.86 -0.34
CA ILE A 201 -12.17 1.14 0.36
C ILE A 201 -12.26 2.45 1.14
N SER A 202 -11.73 2.44 2.36
CA SER A 202 -11.53 3.64 3.17
C SER A 202 -10.12 4.22 3.04
N SER A 203 -9.09 3.36 3.03
CA SER A 203 -7.69 3.76 2.88
C SER A 203 -6.81 2.57 2.49
N MET A 204 -5.64 2.87 1.97
CA MET A 204 -4.56 1.90 1.77
C MET A 204 -3.31 2.40 2.48
N GLU A 205 -2.67 1.52 3.24
CA GLU A 205 -1.46 1.80 4.00
C GLU A 205 -0.31 0.96 3.43
N VAL A 206 0.76 1.62 3.00
CA VAL A 206 1.94 0.97 2.40
C VAL A 206 3.14 1.15 3.31
N ILE A 207 3.56 0.08 3.97
CA ILE A 207 4.78 0.04 4.78
C ILE A 207 5.94 -0.43 3.91
N LYS A 208 7.06 0.29 3.97
CA LYS A 208 8.28 -0.03 3.23
C LYS A 208 9.34 -0.62 4.15
N GLY A 209 9.98 -1.70 3.72
CA GLY A 209 11.00 -2.41 4.48
C GLY A 209 10.47 -3.60 5.29
N ALA A 210 11.38 -4.33 5.94
CA ALA A 210 11.08 -5.59 6.60
C ALA A 210 10.10 -5.46 7.76
N SER A 211 8.96 -6.11 7.63
CA SER A 211 7.86 -6.14 8.60
C SER A 211 7.50 -7.56 9.06
N SER A 212 8.33 -8.55 8.72
CA SER A 212 8.06 -9.96 9.03
C SER A 212 7.94 -10.25 10.53
N ALA A 213 8.60 -9.47 11.39
CA ALA A 213 8.46 -9.61 12.84
C ALA A 213 7.03 -9.32 13.35
N LEU A 214 6.19 -8.61 12.61
CA LEU A 214 4.77 -8.44 12.94
C LEU A 214 3.85 -9.31 12.08
N TYR A 215 4.17 -9.44 10.80
CA TYR A 215 3.25 -9.98 9.80
C TYR A 215 3.64 -11.34 9.25
N GLY A 216 4.86 -11.82 9.54
CA GLY A 216 5.35 -13.13 9.12
C GLY A 216 5.92 -13.16 7.71
N SER A 217 5.87 -14.34 7.12
CA SER A 217 6.33 -14.61 5.76
C SER A 217 5.67 -13.69 4.74
N SER A 218 6.35 -13.38 3.64
CA SER A 218 5.99 -12.43 2.57
C SER A 218 6.03 -10.95 2.96
N ALA A 219 6.19 -10.57 4.24
CA ALA A 219 6.40 -9.19 4.66
C ALA A 219 7.90 -8.82 4.72
N LEU A 220 8.72 -9.39 3.83
CA LEU A 220 10.17 -9.22 3.80
C LEU A 220 10.57 -7.84 3.26
N ASN A 221 9.83 -7.33 2.25
CA ASN A 221 10.07 -6.01 1.64
C ASN A 221 9.08 -4.95 2.07
N GLY A 222 7.93 -5.35 2.62
CA GLY A 222 6.91 -4.44 3.07
C GLY A 222 5.53 -5.08 3.16
N VAL A 223 4.56 -4.22 3.47
CA VAL A 223 3.15 -4.60 3.61
C VAL A 223 2.28 -3.57 2.92
N ILE A 224 1.31 -4.01 2.14
CA ILE A 224 0.23 -3.20 1.60
C ILE A 224 -1.05 -3.65 2.28
N ASN A 225 -1.63 -2.81 3.13
CA ASN A 225 -2.87 -3.11 3.83
C ASN A 225 -4.01 -2.23 3.32
N ILE A 226 -5.03 -2.87 2.81
CA ILE A 226 -6.23 -2.24 2.28
C ILE A 226 -7.30 -2.33 3.36
N ARG A 227 -7.93 -1.23 3.65
CA ARG A 227 -8.99 -1.14 4.66
C ARG A 227 -10.32 -0.84 4.01
N THR A 228 -11.32 -1.64 4.34
CA THR A 228 -12.68 -1.42 3.88
C THR A 228 -13.41 -0.38 4.70
N ALA A 229 -14.40 0.26 4.08
CA ALA A 229 -15.23 1.27 4.72
C ALA A 229 -16.37 0.63 5.51
N TYR A 230 -16.70 1.26 6.65
CA TYR A 230 -17.94 0.99 7.39
C TYR A 230 -18.93 2.14 7.20
N PRO A 231 -20.26 1.89 7.37
CA PRO A 231 -21.27 2.92 7.18
C PRO A 231 -21.07 4.13 8.08
N LYS A 232 -21.32 5.30 7.53
CA LYS A 232 -21.47 6.55 8.27
C LYS A 232 -22.83 6.59 8.99
N GLU A 233 -23.20 7.74 9.56
CA GLU A 233 -24.50 7.89 10.22
C GLU A 233 -25.66 7.83 9.23
N LYS A 234 -25.48 8.40 8.03
CA LYS A 234 -26.48 8.37 6.96
C LYS A 234 -26.20 7.24 5.99
N PRO A 235 -27.25 6.55 5.50
CA PRO A 235 -27.09 5.62 4.38
C PRO A 235 -26.48 6.33 3.18
N GLU A 236 -25.61 5.61 2.45
CA GLU A 236 -24.97 6.14 1.25
C GLU A 236 -25.00 5.05 0.16
N THR A 237 -25.50 5.41 -1.02
CA THR A 237 -25.46 4.54 -2.21
C THR A 237 -24.61 5.23 -3.26
N GLY A 238 -23.57 4.57 -3.75
CA GLY A 238 -22.70 5.04 -4.80
C GLY A 238 -22.89 4.27 -6.09
N LEU A 239 -22.98 4.95 -7.22
CA LEU A 239 -22.98 4.37 -8.56
C LEU A 239 -21.86 5.00 -9.37
N THR A 240 -21.02 4.17 -9.98
CA THR A 240 -20.01 4.59 -10.95
C THR A 240 -20.17 3.80 -12.24
N LEU A 241 -20.30 4.50 -13.36
CA LEU A 241 -20.30 3.95 -14.72
C LEU A 241 -19.05 4.42 -15.43
N PHE A 242 -18.36 3.56 -16.13
CA PHE A 242 -17.17 3.93 -16.88
C PHE A 242 -17.06 3.16 -18.20
N SER A 243 -16.46 3.81 -19.20
CA SER A 243 -16.15 3.21 -20.48
C SER A 243 -14.89 3.84 -21.06
N GLY A 244 -14.06 3.05 -21.73
CA GLY A 244 -12.84 3.52 -22.37
C GLY A 244 -12.59 2.85 -23.70
N ILE A 245 -11.87 3.55 -24.58
CA ILE A 245 -11.48 3.09 -25.90
C ILE A 245 -9.96 3.15 -26.02
N TYR A 246 -9.35 2.06 -26.41
CA TYR A 246 -7.92 2.02 -26.74
C TYR A 246 -7.67 2.74 -28.06
N GLY A 247 -6.83 3.77 -28.04
CA GLY A 247 -6.44 4.52 -29.22
C GLY A 247 -5.54 3.71 -30.17
N ASN A 248 -5.19 4.29 -31.30
CA ASN A 248 -4.21 3.66 -32.17
C ASN A 248 -2.81 3.77 -31.55
N PRO A 249 -1.97 2.71 -31.65
CA PRO A 249 -0.59 2.78 -31.19
C PRO A 249 0.22 3.80 -31.99
N SER A 250 1.35 4.24 -31.42
CA SER A 250 2.28 5.18 -32.08
C SER A 250 2.94 4.57 -33.31
N ARG A 251 3.18 3.26 -33.29
CA ARG A 251 3.61 2.47 -34.48
C ARG A 251 2.40 1.81 -35.12
N PRO A 252 1.97 2.22 -36.34
CA PRO A 252 0.79 1.63 -36.98
C PRO A 252 0.90 0.13 -37.26
N GLU A 253 2.09 -0.39 -37.50
CA GLU A 253 2.36 -1.79 -37.80
C GLU A 253 2.03 -2.75 -36.65
N ILE A 254 2.07 -2.31 -35.38
CA ILE A 254 1.72 -3.17 -34.27
C ILE A 254 0.22 -3.26 -34.00
N LYS A 255 -0.58 -2.46 -34.74
CA LYS A 255 -2.04 -2.47 -34.62
C LYS A 255 -2.60 -3.76 -35.25
N TRP A 256 -3.16 -4.65 -34.46
CA TRP A 256 -3.76 -5.91 -34.89
C TRP A 256 -5.25 -5.79 -35.23
N TRP A 257 -5.96 -4.82 -34.65
CA TRP A 257 -7.39 -4.59 -34.90
C TRP A 257 -7.60 -3.74 -36.16
N GLY A 258 -8.73 -3.96 -36.82
CA GLY A 258 -9.11 -3.22 -38.03
C GLY A 258 -9.56 -1.77 -37.76
N THR A 259 -10.74 -1.42 -38.24
CA THR A 259 -11.31 -0.06 -38.08
C THR A 259 -11.95 0.20 -36.70
N ARG A 260 -12.40 -0.84 -36.02
CA ARG A 260 -13.03 -0.73 -34.68
C ARG A 260 -11.98 -0.93 -33.60
N ASN A 261 -11.74 0.10 -32.83
CA ASN A 261 -10.81 0.04 -31.70
C ASN A 261 -11.40 -0.80 -30.55
N PRO A 262 -10.58 -1.60 -29.84
CA PRO A 262 -11.01 -2.30 -28.65
C PRO A 262 -11.46 -1.33 -27.56
N ALA A 263 -12.35 -1.80 -26.69
CA ALA A 263 -12.95 -0.97 -25.64
C ALA A 263 -13.20 -1.79 -24.37
N TYR A 264 -13.29 -1.08 -23.26
CA TYR A 264 -13.77 -1.63 -22.02
C TYR A 264 -14.95 -0.82 -21.46
N THR A 265 -15.77 -1.47 -20.67
CA THR A 265 -16.88 -0.81 -19.95
C THR A 265 -17.15 -1.52 -18.64
N GLY A 266 -17.67 -0.78 -17.68
CA GLY A 266 -18.02 -1.35 -16.40
C GLY A 266 -18.94 -0.48 -15.55
N MET A 267 -19.41 -1.10 -14.46
CA MET A 267 -20.29 -0.50 -13.47
C MET A 267 -19.84 -0.93 -12.07
N ARG A 268 -19.85 0.02 -11.15
CA ARG A 268 -19.69 -0.22 -9.71
C ARG A 268 -20.89 0.34 -8.97
N LEU A 269 -21.48 -0.46 -8.12
CA LEU A 269 -22.56 -0.07 -7.21
C LEU A 269 -22.10 -0.39 -5.79
N SER A 270 -22.24 0.54 -4.88
CA SER A 270 -22.02 0.32 -3.45
C SER A 270 -23.20 0.84 -2.64
N HIS A 271 -23.52 0.16 -1.55
CA HIS A 271 -24.53 0.62 -0.58
C HIS A 271 -24.00 0.38 0.83
N SER A 272 -24.08 1.40 1.67
CA SER A 272 -23.71 1.32 3.08
C SER A 272 -24.81 1.87 3.97
N ARG A 273 -25.16 1.15 5.04
CA ARG A 273 -26.22 1.54 5.98
C ARG A 273 -25.90 1.08 7.39
N ARG A 274 -26.21 1.92 8.36
CA ARG A 274 -26.26 1.58 9.77
C ARG A 274 -27.71 1.50 10.20
N GLU A 275 -28.11 0.38 10.79
CA GLU A 275 -29.44 0.16 11.36
C GLU A 275 -29.29 -0.23 12.84
N GLY A 276 -29.45 0.75 13.75
CA GLY A 276 -29.19 0.54 15.17
C GLY A 276 -27.78 -0.02 15.44
N PRO A 277 -27.65 -1.24 16.02
CA PRO A 277 -26.36 -1.87 16.27
C PRO A 277 -25.72 -2.52 15.04
N PHE A 278 -26.43 -2.64 13.93
CA PHE A 278 -25.97 -3.37 12.74
C PHE A 278 -25.46 -2.43 11.65
N ASP A 279 -24.26 -2.68 11.18
CA ASP A 279 -23.65 -2.06 9.99
C ASP A 279 -23.66 -3.06 8.84
N ILE A 280 -24.00 -2.62 7.65
CA ILE A 280 -23.87 -3.36 6.40
C ILE A 280 -23.30 -2.47 5.30
N THR A 281 -22.33 -2.99 4.57
CA THR A 281 -21.82 -2.40 3.33
C THR A 281 -21.77 -3.48 2.27
N THR A 282 -22.33 -3.22 1.10
CA THR A 282 -22.33 -4.15 -0.04
C THR A 282 -21.79 -3.45 -1.27
N GLY A 283 -21.16 -4.21 -2.16
CA GLY A 283 -20.66 -3.73 -3.43
C GLY A 283 -20.88 -4.73 -4.56
N ILE A 284 -21.10 -4.21 -5.76
CA ILE A 284 -21.20 -4.98 -7.00
C ILE A 284 -20.33 -4.28 -8.03
N THR A 285 -19.45 -5.05 -8.68
CA THR A 285 -18.69 -4.56 -9.84
C THR A 285 -18.92 -5.52 -11.01
N LEU A 286 -19.28 -4.96 -12.15
CA LEU A 286 -19.36 -5.65 -13.43
C LEU A 286 -18.41 -4.96 -14.40
N GLN A 287 -17.59 -5.72 -15.10
CA GLN A 287 -16.66 -5.18 -16.09
C GLN A 287 -16.48 -6.13 -17.25
N THR A 288 -16.32 -5.57 -18.43
CA THR A 288 -15.86 -6.27 -19.64
C THR A 288 -14.77 -5.45 -20.31
N ASP A 289 -13.72 -6.12 -20.75
CA ASP A 289 -12.59 -5.54 -21.47
C ASP A 289 -12.26 -6.41 -22.67
N GLN A 290 -12.22 -5.79 -23.86
CA GLN A 290 -11.86 -6.47 -25.10
C GLN A 290 -10.33 -6.64 -25.24
N GLY A 291 -9.55 -5.93 -24.39
CA GLY A 291 -8.10 -5.94 -24.41
C GLY A 291 -7.50 -5.20 -25.62
N TYR A 292 -6.37 -4.59 -25.42
CA TYR A 292 -5.58 -3.96 -26.49
C TYR A 292 -4.58 -4.95 -27.14
N ARG A 293 -4.34 -6.09 -26.50
CA ARG A 293 -3.58 -7.21 -27.06
C ARG A 293 -4.53 -8.24 -27.63
N GLU A 294 -4.12 -8.87 -28.71
CA GLU A 294 -4.93 -9.89 -29.38
C GLU A 294 -5.17 -11.08 -28.43
N LYS A 295 -6.42 -11.52 -28.33
CA LYS A 295 -6.89 -12.61 -27.44
C LYS A 295 -6.84 -12.32 -25.95
N GLU A 296 -6.28 -11.21 -25.49
CA GLU A 296 -6.34 -10.78 -24.10
C GLU A 296 -7.68 -10.07 -23.86
N THR A 297 -8.57 -10.76 -23.21
CA THR A 297 -9.90 -10.24 -22.86
C THR A 297 -10.20 -10.54 -21.41
N GLU A 298 -11.00 -9.73 -20.74
CA GLU A 298 -11.51 -10.05 -19.42
C GLU A 298 -12.97 -9.62 -19.27
N GLN A 299 -13.77 -10.47 -18.67
CA GLN A 299 -15.09 -10.12 -18.14
C GLN A 299 -15.23 -10.68 -16.73
N PHE A 300 -15.75 -9.88 -15.82
CA PHE A 300 -15.99 -10.36 -14.47
C PHE A 300 -17.20 -9.72 -13.80
N ALA A 301 -17.72 -10.45 -12.83
CA ALA A 301 -18.68 -9.99 -11.86
C ALA A 301 -18.11 -10.23 -10.45
N ARG A 302 -18.09 -9.18 -9.62
CA ARG A 302 -17.66 -9.24 -8.22
C ARG A 302 -18.75 -8.73 -7.30
N LEU A 303 -18.91 -9.43 -6.17
CA LEU A 303 -19.80 -9.06 -5.07
C LEU A 303 -18.94 -8.88 -3.83
N SER A 304 -19.20 -7.86 -3.05
CA SER A 304 -18.58 -7.63 -1.75
C SER A 304 -19.61 -7.40 -0.66
N LEU A 305 -19.32 -7.87 0.56
CA LEU A 305 -20.18 -7.74 1.74
C LEU A 305 -19.31 -7.50 2.96
N ASN A 306 -19.60 -6.44 3.72
CA ASN A 306 -19.02 -6.18 5.03
C ASN A 306 -20.14 -5.97 6.04
N THR A 307 -20.09 -6.71 7.15
CA THR A 307 -21.07 -6.60 8.23
C THR A 307 -20.42 -6.39 9.56
N ARG A 308 -21.11 -5.72 10.48
CA ARG A 308 -20.71 -5.62 11.88
C ARG A 308 -21.92 -5.43 12.77
N TYR A 309 -22.04 -6.26 13.78
CA TYR A 309 -23.04 -6.15 14.83
C TYR A 309 -22.36 -5.72 16.15
N ARG A 310 -22.80 -4.62 16.74
CA ARG A 310 -22.38 -4.17 18.07
C ARG A 310 -23.38 -4.69 19.10
N PHE A 311 -22.89 -5.44 20.07
CA PHE A 311 -23.76 -6.05 21.09
C PHE A 311 -24.19 -5.01 22.12
N PRO A 312 -25.45 -4.56 22.15
CA PRO A 312 -25.88 -3.48 23.06
C PRO A 312 -25.75 -3.84 24.53
N LYS A 313 -25.89 -5.13 24.87
CA LYS A 313 -25.82 -5.65 26.24
C LYS A 313 -24.38 -5.88 26.74
N ILE A 314 -23.41 -5.92 25.86
CA ILE A 314 -21.98 -6.13 26.20
C ILE A 314 -21.18 -5.00 25.61
N GLN A 315 -20.93 -3.99 26.43
CA GLN A 315 -20.22 -2.79 26.00
C GLN A 315 -18.86 -3.14 25.40
N GLY A 316 -18.56 -2.58 24.22
CA GLY A 316 -17.30 -2.79 23.51
C GLY A 316 -17.21 -4.09 22.71
N LEU A 317 -18.21 -4.98 22.76
CA LEU A 317 -18.22 -6.20 21.93
C LEU A 317 -18.84 -5.94 20.56
N SER A 318 -18.15 -6.34 19.51
CA SER A 318 -18.67 -6.39 18.14
C SER A 318 -18.20 -7.65 17.42
N ALA A 319 -19.03 -8.14 16.52
CA ALA A 319 -18.70 -9.26 15.63
C ALA A 319 -19.26 -9.01 14.24
N GLY A 320 -18.71 -9.65 13.24
CA GLY A 320 -19.17 -9.52 11.88
C GLY A 320 -18.55 -10.55 10.95
N ILE A 321 -18.99 -10.50 9.71
CA ILE A 321 -18.49 -11.32 8.62
C ILE A 321 -18.30 -10.40 7.41
N ASN A 322 -17.09 -10.38 6.86
CA ASN A 322 -16.77 -9.74 5.59
C ASN A 322 -16.55 -10.83 4.53
N GLY A 323 -16.73 -10.50 3.26
CA GLY A 323 -16.48 -11.47 2.22
C GLY A 323 -16.59 -10.89 0.83
N ASN A 324 -15.97 -11.57 -0.14
CA ASN A 324 -16.05 -11.24 -1.55
C ASN A 324 -16.25 -12.53 -2.35
N TYR A 325 -16.96 -12.41 -3.45
CA TYR A 325 -17.11 -13.45 -4.47
C TYR A 325 -16.86 -12.82 -5.83
N MET A 326 -16.11 -13.50 -6.69
CA MET A 326 -15.86 -13.07 -8.06
C MET A 326 -15.81 -14.26 -9.01
N ARG A 327 -16.43 -14.12 -10.16
CA ARG A 327 -16.17 -14.96 -11.31
C ARG A 327 -15.63 -14.12 -12.44
N SER A 328 -14.52 -14.55 -13.04
CA SER A 328 -13.90 -13.91 -14.18
C SER A 328 -13.57 -14.91 -15.28
N GLN A 329 -13.77 -14.50 -16.52
CA GLN A 329 -13.45 -15.26 -17.72
C GLN A 329 -12.68 -14.35 -18.68
N GLY A 330 -11.75 -14.91 -19.43
CA GLY A 330 -10.96 -14.13 -20.38
C GLY A 330 -9.86 -14.92 -21.05
N GLY A 331 -8.89 -14.19 -21.57
CA GLY A 331 -7.67 -14.73 -22.18
C GLY A 331 -6.43 -14.06 -21.60
N ASN A 332 -5.36 -14.80 -21.42
CA ASN A 332 -4.07 -14.31 -20.98
C ASN A 332 -3.14 -14.06 -22.15
N PHE A 333 -2.35 -12.99 -22.06
CA PHE A 333 -1.24 -12.69 -22.94
C PHE A 333 0.05 -12.81 -22.15
N LEU A 334 0.93 -13.73 -22.51
CA LEU A 334 2.17 -13.97 -21.76
C LEU A 334 3.40 -13.35 -22.42
N ILE A 335 3.61 -13.60 -23.73
CA ILE A 335 4.77 -13.17 -24.49
C ILE A 335 4.30 -12.78 -25.89
N TRP A 336 4.86 -11.73 -26.44
CA TRP A 336 4.57 -11.26 -27.80
C TRP A 336 5.09 -12.21 -28.89
N GLN A 337 4.53 -12.08 -30.08
CA GLN A 337 4.95 -12.85 -31.27
C GLN A 337 6.34 -12.41 -31.76
N ASN A 338 6.59 -11.10 -31.82
CA ASN A 338 7.89 -10.50 -32.13
C ASN A 338 7.92 -9.01 -31.74
N GLY A 339 9.11 -8.41 -31.72
CA GLY A 339 9.33 -7.00 -31.35
C GLY A 339 9.04 -5.97 -32.45
N THR A 340 8.64 -6.38 -33.65
CA THR A 340 8.38 -5.47 -34.81
C THR A 340 6.89 -5.19 -35.00
N ASP A 341 6.13 -6.08 -35.59
CA ASP A 341 4.70 -5.94 -35.90
C ASP A 341 3.81 -6.84 -35.01
N GLY A 342 4.39 -7.79 -34.29
CA GLY A 342 3.72 -8.75 -33.42
C GLY A 342 3.71 -8.39 -31.93
N VAL A 343 3.99 -7.14 -31.57
CA VAL A 343 4.11 -6.68 -30.17
C VAL A 343 2.81 -6.88 -29.36
N TYR A 344 1.65 -6.68 -30.00
CA TYR A 344 0.33 -6.89 -29.38
C TYR A 344 -0.31 -8.22 -29.78
N ARG A 345 0.43 -9.12 -30.43
CA ARG A 345 -0.02 -10.47 -30.77
C ARG A 345 0.70 -11.49 -29.93
N PRO A 346 0.00 -12.47 -29.34
CA PRO A 346 0.65 -13.51 -28.56
C PRO A 346 1.52 -14.41 -29.44
N ALA A 347 2.64 -14.88 -28.91
CA ALA A 347 3.42 -15.94 -29.53
C ALA A 347 2.56 -17.22 -29.61
N ASN A 348 2.84 -18.08 -30.60
CA ASN A 348 2.10 -19.32 -30.78
C ASN A 348 2.13 -20.18 -29.51
N ASN A 349 0.96 -20.68 -29.08
CA ASN A 349 0.74 -21.46 -27.86
C ASN A 349 1.02 -20.73 -26.54
N PHE A 350 1.08 -19.40 -26.55
CA PHE A 350 1.19 -18.55 -25.36
C PHE A 350 -0.08 -17.76 -25.05
N ASP A 351 -1.18 -18.07 -25.70
CA ASP A 351 -2.53 -17.61 -25.43
C ASP A 351 -3.33 -18.70 -24.70
N GLN A 352 -3.94 -18.36 -23.59
CA GLN A 352 -4.75 -19.29 -22.80
C GLN A 352 -6.05 -18.62 -22.37
N ARG A 353 -7.16 -19.30 -22.59
CA ARG A 353 -8.45 -18.87 -21.99
C ARG A 353 -8.55 -19.37 -20.57
N PHE A 354 -9.19 -18.59 -19.71
CA PHE A 354 -9.41 -18.94 -18.32
C PHE A 354 -10.86 -18.73 -17.89
N ASP A 355 -11.29 -19.52 -16.90
CA ASP A 355 -12.51 -19.33 -16.11
C ASP A 355 -12.13 -19.47 -14.63
N ASN A 356 -12.22 -18.37 -13.89
CA ASN A 356 -11.76 -18.28 -12.51
C ASN A 356 -12.93 -17.97 -11.58
N THR A 357 -12.96 -18.66 -10.45
CA THR A 357 -13.81 -18.30 -9.32
C THR A 357 -12.97 -18.04 -8.09
N ARG A 358 -13.22 -16.92 -7.41
CA ARG A 358 -12.54 -16.53 -6.17
C ARG A 358 -13.58 -16.21 -5.11
N PHE A 359 -13.28 -16.62 -3.89
CA PHE A 359 -14.18 -16.41 -2.75
C PHE A 359 -13.36 -16.22 -1.49
N ASN A 360 -13.69 -15.23 -0.67
CA ASN A 360 -13.23 -15.17 0.71
C ASN A 360 -14.38 -14.91 1.68
N LEU A 361 -14.21 -15.42 2.89
CA LEU A 361 -15.09 -15.21 4.03
C LEU A 361 -14.25 -14.94 5.26
N ASP A 362 -14.48 -13.79 5.89
CA ASP A 362 -13.65 -13.25 6.97
C ASP A 362 -14.51 -12.98 8.23
N PRO A 363 -14.77 -13.99 9.07
CA PRO A 363 -15.41 -13.78 10.35
C PRO A 363 -14.48 -13.07 11.34
N PHE A 364 -15.02 -12.18 12.16
CA PHE A 364 -14.28 -11.51 13.20
C PHE A 364 -15.09 -11.24 14.47
N VAL A 365 -14.39 -11.15 15.58
CA VAL A 365 -14.89 -10.68 16.87
C VAL A 365 -13.88 -9.70 17.45
N VAL A 366 -14.35 -8.51 17.84
CA VAL A 366 -13.53 -7.49 18.52
C VAL A 366 -14.19 -7.13 19.82
N TYR A 367 -13.41 -7.16 20.90
CA TYR A 367 -13.85 -6.80 22.24
C TYR A 367 -12.96 -5.73 22.84
N LEU A 368 -13.56 -4.63 23.23
CA LEU A 368 -12.95 -3.46 23.86
C LEU A 368 -13.47 -3.32 25.29
N PRO A 369 -12.98 -4.15 26.26
CA PRO A 369 -13.54 -4.15 27.62
C PRO A 369 -13.31 -2.84 28.36
N ARG A 370 -12.21 -2.15 28.05
CA ARG A 370 -11.79 -0.89 28.70
C ARG A 370 -11.06 0.00 27.67
N PRO A 371 -11.02 1.33 27.88
CA PRO A 371 -10.15 2.20 27.09
C PRO A 371 -8.70 1.68 27.13
N GLY A 372 -8.07 1.60 25.97
CA GLY A 372 -6.70 1.12 25.82
C GLY A 372 -6.52 -0.40 25.91
N GLU A 373 -7.58 -1.20 25.88
CA GLU A 373 -7.52 -2.66 25.82
C GLU A 373 -8.39 -3.19 24.66
N ARG A 374 -7.80 -4.04 23.80
CA ARG A 374 -8.49 -4.64 22.65
C ARG A 374 -8.13 -6.12 22.52
N HIS A 375 -9.14 -6.94 22.39
CA HIS A 375 -9.06 -8.33 21.99
C HIS A 375 -9.66 -8.46 20.59
N SER A 376 -8.98 -9.12 19.69
CA SER A 376 -9.44 -9.31 18.31
C SER A 376 -9.18 -10.74 17.89
N LEU A 377 -10.25 -11.46 17.53
CA LEU A 377 -10.18 -12.77 16.90
C LEU A 377 -10.68 -12.61 15.46
N ARG A 378 -9.85 -12.99 14.49
CA ARG A 378 -10.16 -12.89 13.07
C ARG A 378 -9.86 -14.19 12.37
N GLY A 379 -10.66 -14.52 11.38
CA GLY A 379 -10.45 -15.67 10.51
C GLY A 379 -10.58 -15.29 9.04
N ARG A 380 -10.00 -16.11 8.17
CA ARG A 380 -10.19 -16.04 6.72
C ARG A 380 -10.26 -17.42 6.12
N ILE A 381 -11.28 -17.63 5.30
CA ILE A 381 -11.33 -18.72 4.34
C ILE A 381 -11.15 -18.07 2.98
N PHE A 382 -10.13 -18.43 2.24
CA PHE A 382 -9.86 -17.90 0.91
C PHE A 382 -9.69 -19.06 -0.08
N ARG A 383 -10.56 -19.09 -1.08
CA ARG A 383 -10.59 -20.12 -2.11
C ARG A 383 -10.37 -19.51 -3.49
N VAL A 384 -9.48 -20.12 -4.25
CA VAL A 384 -9.24 -19.82 -5.65
C VAL A 384 -9.43 -21.10 -6.47
N ASN A 385 -10.32 -21.03 -7.44
CA ASN A 385 -10.49 -22.05 -8.44
C ASN A 385 -10.11 -21.43 -9.79
N TYR A 386 -9.07 -21.95 -10.39
CA TYR A 386 -8.57 -21.55 -11.71
C TYR A 386 -8.69 -22.71 -12.67
N GLN A 387 -9.28 -22.46 -13.82
CA GLN A 387 -9.40 -23.42 -14.91
C GLN A 387 -9.00 -22.73 -16.22
N ASN A 388 -8.26 -23.43 -17.06
CA ASN A 388 -7.93 -22.96 -18.41
C ASN A 388 -8.36 -23.99 -19.48
N ASP A 389 -8.30 -23.58 -20.74
CA ASP A 389 -8.68 -24.40 -21.89
C ASP A 389 -7.72 -25.55 -22.18
N THR A 390 -6.53 -25.58 -21.59
CA THR A 390 -5.56 -26.69 -21.65
C THR A 390 -5.82 -27.76 -20.61
N LEU A 391 -7.02 -27.81 -20.03
CA LEU A 391 -7.46 -28.73 -18.96
C LEU A 391 -6.60 -28.63 -17.67
N SER A 392 -5.98 -27.48 -17.47
CA SER A 392 -5.27 -27.20 -16.23
C SER A 392 -6.24 -26.66 -15.19
N HIS A 393 -6.28 -27.35 -14.05
CA HIS A 393 -7.10 -26.95 -12.90
C HIS A 393 -6.21 -26.67 -11.71
N THR A 394 -6.54 -25.62 -10.97
CA THR A 394 -5.94 -25.33 -9.67
C THR A 394 -7.05 -25.04 -8.66
N PHE A 395 -7.08 -25.82 -7.59
CA PHE A 395 -7.91 -25.58 -6.41
C PHE A 395 -7.03 -25.21 -5.24
N ASP A 396 -7.19 -24.03 -4.74
CA ASP A 396 -6.35 -23.43 -3.71
C ASP A 396 -7.23 -22.98 -2.54
N ASP A 397 -7.06 -23.60 -1.38
CA ASP A 397 -7.77 -23.24 -0.16
C ASP A 397 -6.79 -22.74 0.90
N THR A 398 -7.04 -21.56 1.43
CA THR A 398 -6.30 -20.98 2.55
C THR A 398 -7.25 -20.73 3.71
N TYR A 399 -6.87 -21.24 4.88
CA TYR A 399 -7.54 -21.02 6.16
C TYR A 399 -6.57 -20.27 7.06
N PHE A 400 -6.97 -19.11 7.54
CA PHE A 400 -6.16 -18.29 8.44
C PHE A 400 -6.97 -17.94 9.68
N THR A 401 -6.34 -17.93 10.83
CA THR A 401 -6.92 -17.46 12.09
C THR A 401 -5.87 -16.73 12.91
N GLU A 402 -6.24 -15.62 13.49
CA GLU A 402 -5.39 -14.83 14.36
C GLU A 402 -6.17 -14.34 15.58
N TYR A 403 -5.59 -14.52 16.76
CA TYR A 403 -5.96 -13.79 17.97
C TYR A 403 -4.91 -12.74 18.27
N GLN A 404 -5.35 -11.51 18.49
CA GLN A 404 -4.50 -10.38 18.83
C GLN A 404 -5.00 -9.71 20.10
N PHE A 405 -4.08 -9.45 21.00
CA PHE A 405 -4.27 -8.65 22.21
C PHE A 405 -3.50 -7.35 22.10
N PHE A 406 -4.15 -6.24 22.40
CA PHE A 406 -3.52 -4.92 22.56
C PHE A 406 -3.86 -4.38 23.93
N LYS A 407 -2.86 -3.80 24.61
CA LYS A 407 -3.04 -3.10 25.86
C LYS A 407 -2.13 -1.89 25.98
N ASN A 408 -2.72 -0.76 26.34
CA ASN A 408 -2.00 0.38 26.86
C ASN A 408 -1.79 0.14 28.36
N LEU A 409 -0.57 -0.22 28.76
CA LEU A 409 -0.24 -0.60 30.15
C LEU A 409 -0.10 0.63 31.06
N LYS A 410 0.39 1.75 30.47
CA LYS A 410 0.50 3.08 31.11
C LYS A 410 0.36 4.08 29.97
N GLU A 411 0.05 5.32 30.24
CA GLU A 411 -0.08 6.37 29.19
C GLU A 411 1.06 6.37 28.14
N ASN A 412 2.19 5.74 28.45
CA ASN A 412 3.42 5.76 27.67
C ASN A 412 3.90 4.38 27.17
N LEU A 413 3.20 3.28 27.49
CA LEU A 413 3.62 1.92 27.11
C LEU A 413 2.48 1.16 26.45
N ASN A 414 2.61 0.88 25.16
CA ASN A 414 1.71 0.05 24.39
C ASN A 414 2.31 -1.35 24.20
N LEU A 415 1.49 -2.37 24.39
CA LEU A 415 1.84 -3.76 24.15
C LEU A 415 0.86 -4.39 23.18
N VAL A 416 1.40 -5.05 22.15
CA VAL A 416 0.66 -5.93 21.22
C VAL A 416 1.23 -7.32 21.33
N ALA A 417 0.38 -8.33 21.44
CA ALA A 417 0.78 -9.73 21.39
C ALA A 417 -0.26 -10.52 20.58
N GLY A 418 0.17 -11.57 19.92
CA GLY A 418 -0.77 -12.40 19.15
C GLY A 418 -0.25 -13.75 18.76
N VAL A 419 -1.19 -14.59 18.37
CA VAL A 419 -0.99 -15.93 17.83
C VAL A 419 -1.71 -16.03 16.51
N SER A 420 -1.07 -16.59 15.49
CA SER A 420 -1.71 -16.85 14.21
C SER A 420 -1.43 -18.26 13.72
N THR A 421 -2.37 -18.81 12.97
CA THR A 421 -2.21 -20.08 12.27
C THR A 421 -2.74 -19.94 10.86
N GLN A 422 -2.04 -20.55 9.91
CA GLN A 422 -2.46 -20.65 8.52
C GLN A 422 -2.32 -22.09 8.04
N TYR A 423 -3.32 -22.55 7.32
CA TYR A 423 -3.32 -23.83 6.64
C TYR A 423 -3.68 -23.62 5.17
N VAL A 424 -2.84 -24.09 4.29
CA VAL A 424 -3.02 -24.03 2.83
C VAL A 424 -3.11 -25.43 2.30
N THR A 425 -4.06 -25.68 1.40
CA THR A 425 -4.08 -26.88 0.55
C THR A 425 -4.21 -26.47 -0.90
N SER A 426 -3.42 -27.08 -1.75
CA SER A 426 -3.50 -26.89 -3.19
C SER A 426 -3.47 -28.20 -3.93
N ASN A 427 -4.30 -28.29 -4.94
CA ASN A 427 -4.33 -29.38 -5.91
C ASN A 427 -4.29 -28.76 -7.30
N SER A 428 -3.22 -29.00 -8.04
CA SER A 428 -3.02 -28.37 -9.33
C SER A 428 -2.39 -29.33 -10.33
N SER A 429 -2.83 -29.23 -11.57
CA SER A 429 -2.16 -29.88 -12.70
C SER A 429 -0.73 -29.36 -12.89
N PHE A 430 -0.44 -28.10 -12.49
CA PHE A 430 0.90 -27.52 -12.50
C PHE A 430 1.88 -28.23 -11.53
N PHE A 431 1.38 -29.03 -10.58
CA PHE A 431 2.16 -29.80 -9.62
C PHE A 431 2.06 -31.34 -9.89
N GLY A 432 1.87 -31.74 -11.15
CA GLY A 432 1.68 -33.15 -11.50
C GLY A 432 0.40 -33.76 -10.93
N ARG A 433 -0.65 -32.96 -10.68
CA ARG A 433 -1.95 -33.35 -10.07
C ARG A 433 -1.80 -33.91 -8.64
N GLN A 434 -0.72 -33.57 -7.96
CA GLN A 434 -0.52 -33.94 -6.56
C GLN A 434 -1.10 -32.87 -5.63
N LYS A 435 -1.67 -33.33 -4.52
CA LYS A 435 -2.13 -32.45 -3.46
C LYS A 435 -0.98 -32.07 -2.55
N HIS A 436 -0.74 -30.77 -2.41
CA HIS A 436 0.24 -30.22 -1.48
C HIS A 436 -0.45 -29.46 -0.36
N SER A 437 0.22 -29.36 0.80
CA SER A 437 -0.27 -28.57 1.93
C SER A 437 0.87 -27.84 2.60
N ALA A 438 0.55 -26.64 3.12
CA ALA A 438 1.47 -25.87 3.96
C ALA A 438 0.79 -25.47 5.27
N ARG A 439 1.54 -25.42 6.36
CA ARG A 439 1.06 -24.99 7.69
C ARG A 439 2.04 -24.02 8.29
N THR A 440 1.48 -22.95 8.88
CA THR A 440 2.26 -21.95 9.59
C THR A 440 1.62 -21.70 10.95
N HIS A 441 2.42 -21.67 12.00
CA HIS A 441 2.01 -21.26 13.35
C HIS A 441 2.97 -20.19 13.83
N ALA A 442 2.46 -19.11 14.40
CA ALA A 442 3.30 -18.01 14.84
C ALA A 442 2.83 -17.39 16.14
N PHE A 443 3.81 -16.89 16.91
CA PHE A 443 3.64 -16.08 18.10
C PHE A 443 4.42 -14.79 17.90
N TYR A 444 3.84 -13.66 18.23
CA TYR A 444 4.51 -12.37 18.14
C TYR A 444 4.17 -11.48 19.34
N VAL A 445 5.11 -10.60 19.66
CA VAL A 445 4.94 -9.57 20.69
C VAL A 445 5.68 -8.31 20.26
N GLN A 446 5.09 -7.16 20.52
CA GLN A 446 5.72 -5.85 20.31
C GLN A 446 5.36 -4.92 21.45
N GLY A 447 6.38 -4.24 21.99
CA GLY A 447 6.24 -3.13 22.93
C GLY A 447 6.65 -1.81 22.29
N GLU A 448 5.92 -0.75 22.59
CA GLU A 448 6.29 0.62 22.24
C GLU A 448 6.27 1.48 23.50
N GLN A 449 7.41 2.09 23.82
CA GLN A 449 7.59 2.98 24.95
C GLN A 449 7.79 4.42 24.48
N LYS A 450 6.97 5.33 25.00
CA LYS A 450 7.13 6.77 24.82
C LYS A 450 7.88 7.37 26.00
N LEU A 451 9.00 8.05 25.73
CA LEU A 451 9.87 8.72 26.68
C LEU A 451 9.97 10.21 26.31
N GLY A 452 8.99 11.01 26.69
CA GLY A 452 8.89 12.40 26.27
C GLY A 452 8.76 12.55 24.76
N ARG A 453 9.80 13.03 24.09
CA ARG A 453 9.87 13.20 22.62
C ARG A 453 10.40 11.98 21.89
N LEU A 454 10.89 10.97 22.59
CA LEU A 454 11.44 9.75 22.03
C LEU A 454 10.40 8.62 22.11
N ARG A 455 10.23 7.86 21.04
CA ARG A 455 9.50 6.60 21.01
C ARG A 455 10.46 5.48 20.67
N LEU A 456 10.39 4.41 21.40
CA LEU A 456 11.17 3.19 21.21
C LEU A 456 10.22 2.03 20.96
N THR A 457 10.47 1.28 19.90
CA THR A 457 9.70 0.08 19.58
C THR A 457 10.63 -1.13 19.53
N LEU A 458 10.21 -2.21 20.17
CA LEU A 458 10.88 -3.50 20.11
C LEU A 458 9.83 -4.59 19.88
N GLY A 459 10.08 -5.45 18.90
CA GLY A 459 9.18 -6.56 18.55
C GLY A 459 9.95 -7.83 18.28
N ALA A 460 9.29 -8.96 18.54
CA ALA A 460 9.80 -10.29 18.23
C ALA A 460 8.66 -11.19 17.73
N ARG A 461 9.01 -12.13 16.83
CA ARG A 461 8.13 -13.17 16.31
C ARG A 461 8.89 -14.49 16.23
N TYR A 462 8.21 -15.54 16.57
CA TYR A 462 8.64 -16.89 16.27
C TYR A 462 7.62 -17.58 15.39
N GLU A 463 8.05 -18.16 14.29
CA GLU A 463 7.16 -18.78 13.31
C GLU A 463 7.69 -20.16 12.92
N MET A 464 6.78 -21.13 12.91
CA MET A 464 7.02 -22.51 12.49
C MET A 464 6.31 -22.73 11.16
N TYR A 465 7.04 -23.20 10.16
CA TYR A 465 6.52 -23.50 8.83
C TYR A 465 6.77 -24.95 8.44
N ARG A 466 5.81 -25.52 7.77
CA ARG A 466 5.89 -26.90 7.28
C ARG A 466 5.19 -27.03 5.94
N VAL A 467 5.87 -27.60 4.95
CA VAL A 467 5.29 -27.99 3.66
C VAL A 467 5.24 -29.51 3.56
N ASN A 468 4.05 -30.05 3.30
CA ASN A 468 3.81 -31.50 3.30
C ASN A 468 4.31 -32.15 4.62
N ARG A 469 5.38 -32.94 4.53
CA ARG A 469 6.02 -33.61 5.69
C ARG A 469 7.36 -32.98 6.08
N ALA A 470 7.90 -32.06 5.25
CA ALA A 470 9.17 -31.40 5.52
C ALA A 470 8.95 -30.18 6.43
N THR A 471 9.77 -30.06 7.48
CA THR A 471 9.80 -28.89 8.36
C THR A 471 10.92 -27.98 7.88
N ASP A 472 10.58 -26.71 7.59
CA ASP A 472 11.57 -25.69 7.28
C ASP A 472 12.08 -25.00 8.55
N ASP A 473 13.24 -24.34 8.43
CA ASP A 473 13.92 -23.62 9.51
C ASP A 473 13.01 -22.59 10.20
N SER A 474 12.66 -22.86 11.45
CA SER A 474 11.95 -21.91 12.32
C SER A 474 12.96 -21.01 13.01
N ARG A 475 12.76 -19.69 12.99
CA ARG A 475 13.68 -18.73 13.60
C ARG A 475 12.94 -17.60 14.31
N PRO A 476 13.49 -17.12 15.43
CA PRO A 476 13.04 -15.86 15.97
C PRO A 476 13.42 -14.71 15.04
N LEU A 477 12.51 -13.77 14.85
CA LEU A 477 12.70 -12.52 14.13
C LEU A 477 12.57 -11.38 15.09
N ILE A 478 13.44 -10.39 14.96
CA ILE A 478 13.40 -9.18 15.75
C ILE A 478 13.18 -7.96 14.88
N ARG A 479 12.53 -6.96 15.44
CA ARG A 479 12.51 -5.58 14.92
C ARG A 479 12.73 -4.61 16.06
N ALA A 480 13.39 -3.52 15.75
CA ALA A 480 13.59 -2.41 16.64
C ALA A 480 13.45 -1.09 15.88
N GLY A 481 13.05 -0.05 16.55
CA GLY A 481 12.99 1.26 15.93
C GLY A 481 12.87 2.36 16.96
N LEU A 482 13.23 3.54 16.52
CA LEU A 482 13.08 4.76 17.27
C LEU A 482 12.48 5.87 16.40
N ASN A 483 11.74 6.76 17.03
CA ASN A 483 11.26 8.00 16.46
C ASN A 483 11.46 9.11 17.48
N TYR A 484 12.18 10.16 17.09
CA TYR A 484 12.50 11.30 17.95
C TYR A 484 11.95 12.59 17.37
N GLN A 485 11.06 13.23 18.09
CA GLN A 485 10.51 14.53 17.72
C GLN A 485 11.52 15.65 18.09
N VAL A 486 12.30 16.09 17.09
CA VAL A 486 13.30 17.17 17.25
C VAL A 486 12.63 18.52 17.46
N ALA A 487 11.62 18.79 16.61
CA ALA A 487 10.80 20.01 16.64
C ALA A 487 9.32 19.66 16.46
N PRO A 488 8.37 20.59 16.63
CA PRO A 488 6.93 20.30 16.55
C PRO A 488 6.46 19.53 15.33
N ALA A 489 7.09 19.75 14.17
CA ALA A 489 6.76 19.07 12.91
C ALA A 489 7.96 18.31 12.30
N THR A 490 9.03 18.07 13.06
CA THR A 490 10.27 17.42 12.60
C THR A 490 10.50 16.14 13.39
N PHE A 491 10.59 15.02 12.70
CA PHE A 491 10.76 13.70 13.31
C PHE A 491 11.95 12.99 12.64
N LEU A 492 12.91 12.57 13.47
CA LEU A 492 13.98 11.66 13.05
C LEU A 492 13.59 10.24 13.42
N ARG A 493 13.80 9.31 12.52
CA ARG A 493 13.52 7.91 12.78
C ARG A 493 14.65 7.01 12.33
N ALA A 494 14.80 5.89 13.00
CA ALA A 494 15.63 4.79 12.55
C ALA A 494 14.92 3.46 12.87
N SER A 495 15.06 2.49 12.00
CA SER A 495 14.49 1.18 12.17
C SER A 495 15.42 0.08 11.68
N PHE A 496 15.29 -1.08 12.31
CA PHE A 496 15.91 -2.33 11.92
C PHE A 496 14.86 -3.43 12.01
N GLY A 497 14.80 -4.29 11.00
CA GLY A 497 13.89 -5.42 10.99
C GLY A 497 14.51 -6.62 10.29
N GLN A 498 14.39 -7.79 10.90
CA GLN A 498 14.65 -9.06 10.26
C GLN A 498 13.40 -9.55 9.53
N GLY A 499 13.60 -10.23 8.43
CA GLY A 499 12.54 -10.82 7.66
C GLY A 499 12.95 -12.17 7.07
N TYR A 500 11.95 -12.95 6.74
CA TYR A 500 12.11 -14.15 5.95
C TYR A 500 10.89 -14.38 5.08
N ARG A 501 11.04 -15.23 4.09
CA ARG A 501 9.96 -15.72 3.26
C ARG A 501 10.15 -17.21 2.99
N TYR A 502 9.15 -18.00 3.31
CA TYR A 502 9.12 -19.39 2.89
C TYR A 502 8.84 -19.49 1.40
N PRO A 503 9.46 -20.46 0.70
CA PRO A 503 9.10 -20.73 -0.68
C PRO A 503 7.63 -21.18 -0.75
N SER A 504 6.92 -20.68 -1.73
CA SER A 504 5.54 -21.08 -2.00
C SER A 504 5.47 -22.52 -2.51
N ILE A 505 4.29 -23.14 -2.47
CA ILE A 505 4.07 -24.48 -3.04
C ILE A 505 4.46 -24.48 -4.53
N ALA A 506 4.08 -23.41 -5.25
CA ALA A 506 4.39 -23.26 -6.67
C ALA A 506 5.88 -23.20 -6.95
N GLU A 507 6.67 -22.44 -6.18
CA GLU A 507 8.13 -22.35 -6.35
C GLU A 507 8.81 -23.72 -6.12
N LYS A 508 8.30 -24.53 -5.18
CA LYS A 508 8.87 -25.86 -4.89
C LYS A 508 8.45 -26.94 -5.89
N TYR A 509 7.20 -26.91 -6.33
CA TYR A 509 6.60 -28.09 -6.98
C TYR A 509 6.05 -27.82 -8.38
N ALA A 510 6.13 -26.58 -8.91
CA ALA A 510 5.69 -26.33 -10.27
C ALA A 510 6.49 -27.16 -11.27
N ALA A 511 5.77 -27.99 -12.02
CA ALA A 511 6.29 -28.88 -13.06
C ALA A 511 5.36 -28.78 -14.27
N THR A 512 5.56 -27.76 -15.09
CA THR A 512 4.64 -27.42 -16.18
C THR A 512 5.40 -26.96 -17.42
N GLN A 513 4.67 -26.83 -18.50
CA GLN A 513 5.19 -26.29 -19.75
C GLN A 513 4.24 -25.20 -20.23
N VAL A 514 4.78 -24.04 -20.60
CA VAL A 514 4.05 -22.93 -21.18
C VAL A 514 4.71 -22.59 -22.53
N GLY A 515 4.05 -22.94 -23.62
CA GLY A 515 4.66 -22.90 -24.96
C GLY A 515 5.90 -23.81 -25.03
N ALA A 516 7.02 -23.25 -25.44
CA ALA A 516 8.31 -23.96 -25.48
C ALA A 516 9.08 -23.91 -24.13
N LEU A 517 8.60 -23.17 -23.14
CA LEU A 517 9.26 -23.00 -21.85
C LEU A 517 8.80 -24.04 -20.86
N ARG A 518 9.75 -24.76 -20.26
CA ARG A 518 9.51 -25.70 -19.15
C ARG A 518 9.83 -25.04 -17.83
N ILE A 519 9.08 -25.41 -16.79
CA ILE A 519 9.34 -25.05 -15.41
C ILE A 519 9.61 -26.35 -14.65
N PHE A 520 10.76 -26.39 -13.99
CA PHE A 520 11.22 -27.56 -13.25
C PHE A 520 10.99 -27.37 -11.74
N PRO A 521 10.51 -28.40 -11.04
CA PRO A 521 10.35 -28.35 -9.60
C PRO A 521 11.70 -28.30 -8.86
N ASN A 522 11.71 -27.66 -7.69
CA ASN A 522 12.83 -27.67 -6.76
C ASN A 522 12.33 -27.87 -5.31
N PRO A 523 12.09 -29.11 -4.89
CA PRO A 523 11.65 -29.41 -3.53
C PRO A 523 12.62 -28.96 -2.43
N ASP A 524 13.92 -28.80 -2.77
CA ASP A 524 15.00 -28.46 -1.83
C ASP A 524 15.18 -26.96 -1.61
N LEU A 525 14.32 -26.13 -2.19
CA LEU A 525 14.33 -24.69 -1.95
C LEU A 525 14.27 -24.37 -0.46
N LYS A 526 15.18 -23.50 -0.03
CA LYS A 526 15.27 -22.98 1.33
C LYS A 526 14.53 -21.65 1.46
N ALA A 527 14.14 -21.33 2.70
CA ALA A 527 13.55 -20.04 3.00
C ALA A 527 14.54 -18.89 2.77
N GLU A 528 14.09 -17.84 2.10
CA GLU A 528 14.82 -16.58 2.01
C GLU A 528 14.92 -15.91 3.37
N LYS A 529 16.04 -15.31 3.66
CA LYS A 529 16.34 -14.60 4.90
C LYS A 529 16.89 -13.22 4.56
N GLY A 530 16.53 -12.23 5.36
CA GLY A 530 17.05 -10.91 5.15
C GLY A 530 16.88 -10.01 6.36
N TRP A 531 17.45 -8.83 6.25
CA TRP A 531 17.23 -7.75 7.17
C TRP A 531 17.22 -6.42 6.42
N ASN A 532 16.49 -5.48 6.96
CA ASN A 532 16.41 -4.11 6.48
C ASN A 532 16.81 -3.16 7.61
N ALA A 533 17.57 -2.13 7.28
CA ALA A 533 17.82 -0.98 8.14
C ALA A 533 17.48 0.30 7.38
N GLU A 534 16.88 1.24 8.08
CA GLU A 534 16.46 2.53 7.54
C GLU A 534 16.74 3.64 8.54
N ALA A 535 17.16 4.80 8.05
CA ALA A 535 17.19 6.05 8.78
C ALA A 535 16.52 7.14 7.94
N GLY A 536 15.73 8.01 8.58
CA GLY A 536 14.99 9.03 7.85
C GLY A 536 14.59 10.23 8.69
N ILE A 537 14.19 11.28 7.96
CA ILE A 537 13.63 12.50 8.52
C ILE A 537 12.27 12.77 7.87
N LYS A 538 11.27 13.03 8.71
CA LYS A 538 9.94 13.49 8.27
C LYS A 538 9.73 14.91 8.75
N GLN A 539 9.50 15.82 7.81
CA GLN A 539 9.31 17.24 8.05
C GLN A 539 7.93 17.68 7.60
N GLY A 540 7.08 18.05 8.55
CA GLY A 540 5.84 18.76 8.25
C GLY A 540 6.09 20.24 7.98
N PHE A 541 5.27 20.82 7.10
CA PHE A 541 5.32 22.26 6.78
C PHE A 541 3.92 22.83 6.61
N HIS A 542 3.81 24.12 6.94
CA HIS A 542 2.63 24.94 6.69
C HIS A 542 3.11 26.28 6.16
N TYR A 543 2.74 26.64 4.94
CA TYR A 543 3.15 27.90 4.32
C TYR A 543 2.07 28.40 3.35
N GLY A 544 1.58 29.65 3.50
CA GLY A 544 0.68 30.29 2.56
C GLY A 544 -0.64 29.53 2.30
N GLY A 545 -1.16 28.78 3.29
CA GLY A 545 -2.34 27.91 3.15
C GLY A 545 -2.05 26.52 2.58
N LEU A 546 -0.80 26.21 2.27
CA LEU A 546 -0.33 24.89 1.89
C LEU A 546 0.10 24.11 3.14
N ASN A 547 -0.53 22.96 3.37
CA ASN A 547 -0.17 21.99 4.42
C ASN A 547 0.45 20.76 3.81
N GLY A 548 1.54 20.28 4.37
CA GLY A 548 2.19 19.09 3.83
C GLY A 548 3.27 18.52 4.70
N TYR A 549 3.85 17.44 4.25
CA TYR A 549 5.09 16.90 4.79
C TYR A 549 5.98 16.39 3.66
N ALA A 550 7.28 16.37 3.92
CA ALA A 550 8.29 15.67 3.15
C ALA A 550 8.92 14.59 4.03
N ASP A 551 9.25 13.47 3.44
CA ASP A 551 9.87 12.32 4.08
C ASP A 551 11.10 11.89 3.26
N ILE A 552 12.28 11.88 3.88
CA ILE A 552 13.54 11.48 3.26
C ILE A 552 14.07 10.30 4.06
N ALA A 553 14.37 9.21 3.39
CA ALA A 553 14.87 7.99 4.02
C ALA A 553 16.02 7.39 3.20
N ALA A 554 17.08 6.97 3.89
CA ALA A 554 18.11 6.10 3.36
C ALA A 554 17.89 4.69 3.90
N PHE A 555 18.06 3.67 3.06
CA PHE A 555 17.78 2.30 3.42
C PHE A 555 18.80 1.33 2.84
N ILE A 556 18.96 0.21 3.52
CA ILE A 556 19.71 -0.95 3.03
C ILE A 556 18.95 -2.24 3.39
N THR A 557 18.78 -3.12 2.41
CA THR A 557 18.22 -4.45 2.59
C THR A 557 19.24 -5.47 2.11
N ARG A 558 19.49 -6.49 2.94
CA ARG A 558 20.37 -7.61 2.58
C ARG A 558 19.61 -8.92 2.65
N TYR A 559 19.81 -9.74 1.60
CA TYR A 559 19.21 -11.07 1.49
C TYR A 559 20.28 -12.15 1.52
N ARG A 560 19.87 -13.32 2.00
CA ARG A 560 20.56 -14.61 1.86
C ARG A 560 19.55 -15.63 1.39
N ASP A 561 20.02 -16.55 0.55
CA ASP A 561 19.19 -17.60 -0.03
C ASP A 561 17.99 -17.03 -0.81
N MET A 562 18.17 -15.89 -1.47
CA MET A 562 17.12 -15.22 -2.25
C MET A 562 16.64 -16.15 -3.36
N ILE A 563 15.32 -16.34 -3.50
CA ILE A 563 14.74 -17.22 -4.51
C ILE A 563 14.51 -16.44 -5.79
N GLU A 564 15.11 -16.90 -6.89
CA GLU A 564 14.85 -16.37 -8.21
C GLU A 564 14.70 -17.50 -9.22
N PHE A 565 13.93 -17.25 -10.30
CA PHE A 565 13.87 -18.17 -11.41
C PHE A 565 15.10 -18.02 -12.30
N THR A 566 15.78 -19.10 -12.53
CA THR A 566 16.97 -19.19 -13.39
C THR A 566 16.66 -20.03 -14.63
N PHE A 567 17.09 -19.55 -15.79
CA PHE A 567 17.04 -20.31 -17.02
C PHE A 567 18.30 -21.16 -17.13
N GLY A 568 18.14 -22.46 -17.40
CA GLY A 568 19.27 -23.39 -17.47
C GLY A 568 18.90 -24.76 -18.03
N GLN A 569 19.85 -25.67 -17.93
CA GLN A 569 19.67 -27.07 -18.26
C GLN A 569 19.68 -27.89 -16.95
N TYR A 570 18.61 -28.62 -16.70
CA TYR A 570 18.33 -29.27 -15.43
C TYR A 570 18.28 -30.81 -15.63
N TYR A 571 19.42 -31.38 -16.05
CA TYR A 571 19.54 -32.81 -16.24
C TYR A 571 19.41 -33.56 -14.91
N PRO A 572 18.71 -34.72 -14.90
CA PRO A 572 18.75 -35.62 -13.76
C PRO A 572 20.18 -36.18 -13.56
N ASP A 573 20.59 -36.34 -12.31
CA ASP A 573 21.92 -36.88 -11.98
C ASP A 573 22.18 -38.27 -12.56
N THR A 574 21.10 -38.98 -12.91
CA THR A 574 21.17 -40.33 -13.52
C THR A 574 21.41 -40.30 -15.04
N LEU A 575 21.32 -39.11 -15.67
CA LEU A 575 21.48 -38.98 -17.11
C LEU A 575 22.97 -38.85 -17.49
N VAL A 576 23.54 -39.92 -18.02
CA VAL A 576 24.92 -39.95 -18.53
C VAL A 576 24.86 -39.76 -20.06
N ASN A 577 25.64 -38.80 -20.60
CA ASN A 577 25.69 -38.45 -22.03
C ASN A 577 24.35 -37.98 -22.61
N PRO A 578 23.93 -36.75 -22.28
CA PRO A 578 22.68 -36.19 -22.79
C PRO A 578 22.60 -36.16 -24.32
N THR A 579 21.48 -36.61 -24.85
CA THR A 579 21.15 -36.54 -26.28
C THR A 579 20.58 -35.17 -26.65
N LEU A 580 20.39 -34.92 -27.95
CA LEU A 580 19.70 -33.71 -28.42
C LEU A 580 18.27 -33.64 -27.90
N LEU A 581 17.57 -34.77 -27.74
CA LEU A 581 16.21 -34.79 -27.19
C LEU A 581 16.25 -34.45 -25.70
N ASP A 582 17.24 -34.91 -24.96
CA ASP A 582 17.42 -34.55 -23.53
C ASP A 582 17.71 -33.07 -23.36
N PHE A 583 18.49 -32.46 -24.26
CA PHE A 583 18.72 -31.03 -24.28
C PHE A 583 17.38 -30.24 -24.31
N PHE A 584 16.48 -30.56 -25.23
CA PHE A 584 15.16 -29.94 -25.27
C PHE A 584 14.29 -30.28 -24.06
N THR A 585 14.41 -31.53 -23.58
CA THR A 585 13.58 -32.02 -22.47
C THR A 585 13.90 -31.33 -21.16
N TYR A 586 15.18 -31.00 -20.92
CA TYR A 586 15.68 -30.49 -19.65
C TYR A 586 16.12 -29.03 -19.68
N THR A 587 15.80 -28.28 -20.75
CA THR A 587 16.02 -26.82 -20.82
C THR A 587 14.78 -26.06 -20.38
N GLY A 588 14.94 -25.10 -19.45
CA GLY A 588 13.83 -24.29 -18.97
C GLY A 588 14.17 -23.47 -17.73
N PHE A 589 13.14 -23.11 -16.98
CA PHE A 589 13.28 -22.35 -15.75
C PHE A 589 13.13 -23.23 -14.51
N LYS A 590 13.85 -22.88 -13.46
CA LYS A 590 13.73 -23.49 -12.12
C LYS A 590 13.90 -22.40 -11.08
N ALA A 591 13.09 -22.44 -10.02
CA ALA A 591 13.29 -21.59 -8.86
C ALA A 591 14.51 -22.06 -8.07
N GLU A 592 15.47 -21.18 -7.82
CA GLU A 592 16.73 -21.51 -7.13
C GLU A 592 17.06 -20.44 -6.08
N ASN A 593 17.79 -20.85 -5.03
CA ASN A 593 18.31 -19.91 -4.05
C ASN A 593 19.61 -19.32 -4.59
N ILE A 594 19.62 -18.03 -4.92
CA ILE A 594 20.85 -17.28 -5.17
C ILE A 594 21.53 -16.94 -3.83
N ALA A 595 22.85 -16.86 -3.81
CA ALA A 595 23.58 -16.82 -2.55
C ALA A 595 23.25 -15.58 -1.72
N ARG A 596 23.41 -14.37 -2.28
CA ARG A 596 23.20 -13.10 -1.58
C ARG A 596 22.68 -12.03 -2.53
N ALA A 597 21.96 -11.05 -1.96
CA ALA A 597 21.60 -9.83 -2.66
C ALA A 597 21.62 -8.62 -1.71
N ASN A 598 22.10 -7.48 -2.20
CA ASN A 598 22.11 -6.21 -1.48
C ASN A 598 21.33 -5.19 -2.27
N ILE A 599 20.42 -4.47 -1.60
CA ILE A 599 19.70 -3.33 -2.18
C ILE A 599 19.86 -2.16 -1.25
N ALA A 600 20.63 -1.17 -1.66
CA ALA A 600 20.84 0.08 -0.92
C ALA A 600 20.26 1.24 -1.72
N GLY A 601 19.77 2.26 -1.06
CA GLY A 601 19.22 3.42 -1.75
C GLY A 601 18.72 4.52 -0.83
N PHE A 602 18.09 5.49 -1.46
CA PHE A 602 17.37 6.54 -0.75
C PHE A 602 16.05 6.87 -1.46
N GLU A 603 15.14 7.41 -0.69
CA GLU A 603 13.82 7.81 -1.15
C GLU A 603 13.48 9.19 -0.61
N ILE A 604 12.91 10.03 -1.45
CA ILE A 604 12.30 11.31 -1.09
C ILE A 604 10.85 11.21 -1.48
N SER A 605 9.94 11.42 -0.54
CA SER A 605 8.50 11.51 -0.81
C SER A 605 7.92 12.77 -0.19
N PHE A 606 6.84 13.26 -0.75
CA PHE A 606 6.11 14.42 -0.21
C PHE A 606 4.63 14.32 -0.52
N THR A 607 3.83 14.90 0.37
CA THR A 607 2.40 15.14 0.17
C THR A 607 2.08 16.53 0.68
N ALA A 608 1.38 17.30 -0.14
CA ALA A 608 0.96 18.64 0.18
C ALA A 608 -0.46 18.89 -0.33
N MET A 609 -1.26 19.61 0.43
CA MET A 609 -2.59 20.04 0.05
C MET A 609 -2.86 21.44 0.53
N GLY A 610 -3.70 22.17 -0.19
CA GLY A 610 -4.04 23.53 0.19
C GLY A 610 -5.29 24.05 -0.48
N LYS A 611 -5.73 25.22 0.02
CA LYS A 611 -6.85 25.95 -0.53
C LYS A 611 -6.52 27.44 -0.56
N LYS A 612 -6.76 28.10 -1.70
CA LYS A 612 -6.61 29.54 -1.86
C LYS A 612 -7.81 30.11 -2.60
N GLY A 613 -8.70 30.77 -1.86
CA GLY A 613 -9.99 31.21 -2.41
C GLY A 613 -10.82 30.02 -2.94
N PRO A 614 -11.30 30.05 -4.20
CA PRO A 614 -12.04 28.94 -4.80
C PRO A 614 -11.16 27.78 -5.32
N PHE A 615 -9.83 27.92 -5.28
CA PHE A 615 -8.89 26.90 -5.71
C PHE A 615 -8.54 25.96 -4.56
N ASN A 616 -8.63 24.66 -4.80
CA ASN A 616 -8.04 23.60 -3.98
C ASN A 616 -6.97 22.89 -4.81
N TYR A 617 -5.93 22.42 -4.14
CA TYR A 617 -4.85 21.70 -4.81
C TYR A 617 -4.28 20.64 -3.89
N ARG A 618 -3.89 19.52 -4.48
CA ARG A 618 -3.16 18.43 -3.84
C ARG A 618 -1.99 18.04 -4.74
N LEU A 619 -0.85 17.85 -4.13
CA LEU A 619 0.36 17.41 -4.79
C LEU A 619 0.99 16.31 -3.95
N SER A 620 1.26 15.16 -4.54
CA SER A 620 1.98 14.06 -3.90
C SER A 620 2.93 13.42 -4.88
N GLY A 621 4.04 12.89 -4.40
CA GLY A 621 4.98 12.21 -5.25
C GLY A 621 6.29 11.92 -4.54
N GLY A 622 7.25 11.41 -5.30
CA GLY A 622 8.57 11.14 -4.80
C GLY A 622 9.50 10.56 -5.83
N TYR A 623 10.73 10.45 -5.40
CA TYR A 623 11.82 9.88 -6.17
C TYR A 623 12.52 8.81 -5.33
N THR A 624 12.82 7.68 -5.96
CA THR A 624 13.52 6.56 -5.33
C THR A 624 14.74 6.19 -6.18
N TYR A 625 15.89 6.13 -5.53
CA TYR A 625 17.12 5.54 -6.07
C TYR A 625 17.37 4.20 -5.38
N THR A 626 17.66 3.15 -6.15
CA THR A 626 18.03 1.83 -5.65
C THR A 626 19.27 1.32 -6.37
N ASN A 627 20.17 0.70 -5.62
CA ASN A 627 21.35 0.02 -6.16
C ASN A 627 21.28 -1.48 -5.79
N PRO A 628 20.59 -2.32 -6.59
CA PRO A 628 20.40 -3.75 -6.33
C PRO A 628 21.56 -4.55 -6.91
N THR A 629 22.45 -5.07 -6.06
CA THR A 629 23.68 -5.77 -6.44
C THR A 629 23.72 -7.20 -5.89
N ASP A 630 24.46 -8.07 -6.58
CA ASP A 630 24.89 -9.37 -6.09
C ASP A 630 26.30 -9.25 -5.53
N PRO A 631 26.54 -9.46 -4.21
CA PRO A 631 27.87 -9.41 -3.63
C PRO A 631 28.81 -10.54 -4.10
N ASP A 632 28.24 -11.63 -4.62
CA ASP A 632 28.98 -12.79 -5.12
C ASP A 632 29.19 -12.74 -6.64
N PHE A 633 28.87 -11.62 -7.27
CA PHE A 633 29.02 -11.43 -8.71
C PHE A 633 30.48 -11.59 -9.14
N ASP A 634 30.76 -12.69 -9.86
CA ASP A 634 32.07 -12.98 -10.40
C ASP A 634 32.11 -12.67 -11.90
N LYS A 635 32.93 -11.66 -12.27
CA LYS A 635 33.12 -11.29 -13.68
C LYS A 635 33.93 -12.31 -14.47
N GLN A 636 34.69 -13.20 -13.80
CA GLN A 636 35.57 -14.18 -14.46
C GLN A 636 34.81 -15.44 -14.86
N ASN A 637 33.68 -15.74 -14.23
CA ASN A 637 32.85 -16.91 -14.53
C ASN A 637 31.68 -16.59 -15.51
N ASN A 638 31.94 -15.79 -16.53
CA ASN A 638 30.96 -15.35 -17.52
C ASN A 638 30.18 -16.46 -18.25
N GLY A 639 30.66 -17.72 -18.23
CA GLY A 639 29.95 -18.86 -18.83
C GLY A 639 28.69 -19.29 -18.09
N GLN A 640 28.53 -18.93 -16.82
CA GLN A 640 27.35 -19.23 -15.99
C GLN A 640 26.47 -17.98 -15.74
N ASN A 641 26.85 -16.80 -16.24
CA ASN A 641 26.06 -15.60 -16.05
C ASN A 641 24.75 -15.67 -16.84
N THR A 642 23.63 -15.80 -16.14
CA THR A 642 22.28 -15.83 -16.72
C THR A 642 21.72 -14.43 -17.03
N SER A 643 22.43 -13.36 -16.65
CA SER A 643 22.03 -11.96 -16.88
C SER A 643 22.38 -11.49 -18.28
N SER A 644 21.58 -10.59 -18.85
CA SER A 644 21.75 -10.07 -20.22
C SER A 644 22.97 -9.16 -20.38
N THR A 645 23.50 -8.59 -19.30
CA THR A 645 24.75 -7.81 -19.30
C THR A 645 25.71 -8.27 -18.23
N GLU A 646 26.97 -7.86 -18.33
CA GLU A 646 28.03 -8.12 -17.35
C GLU A 646 28.06 -7.11 -16.19
N LYS A 647 27.01 -6.29 -16.04
CA LYS A 647 26.92 -5.32 -14.94
C LYS A 647 26.43 -6.03 -13.68
N ASN A 648 27.06 -5.74 -12.54
CA ASN A 648 26.58 -6.22 -11.25
C ASN A 648 25.30 -5.48 -10.83
N ILE A 649 24.19 -5.91 -11.38
CA ILE A 649 22.84 -5.47 -11.02
C ILE A 649 21.90 -6.67 -11.09
N LEU A 650 21.05 -6.83 -10.10
CA LEU A 650 20.04 -7.88 -10.09
C LEU A 650 19.06 -7.71 -11.27
N LYS A 651 18.62 -8.83 -11.85
CA LYS A 651 17.67 -8.83 -12.97
C LYS A 651 16.33 -8.19 -12.60
N TYR A 652 15.68 -7.52 -13.57
CA TYR A 652 14.33 -6.97 -13.47
C TYR A 652 14.18 -5.87 -12.40
N ARG A 653 15.19 -5.03 -12.23
CA ARG A 653 15.16 -3.87 -11.31
C ARG A 653 15.50 -2.58 -12.03
N PHE A 654 14.97 -1.49 -11.49
CA PHE A 654 15.25 -0.13 -11.94
C PHE A 654 16.18 0.56 -10.94
N TYR A 655 17.12 1.38 -11.43
CA TYR A 655 17.93 2.23 -10.56
C TYR A 655 17.14 3.42 -10.04
N HIS A 656 16.30 4.02 -10.90
CA HIS A 656 15.60 5.25 -10.61
C HIS A 656 14.12 5.10 -10.90
N SER A 657 13.29 5.65 -10.04
CA SER A 657 11.87 5.87 -10.29
C SER A 657 11.42 7.23 -9.73
N CYS A 658 10.52 7.88 -10.44
CA CYS A 658 9.91 9.15 -10.04
C CYS A 658 8.41 9.11 -10.31
N LYS A 659 7.61 9.52 -9.32
CA LYS A 659 6.16 9.55 -9.43
C LYS A 659 5.63 10.87 -8.92
N LEU A 660 4.62 11.39 -9.62
CA LEU A 660 3.95 12.64 -9.25
C LEU A 660 2.46 12.53 -9.55
N VAL A 661 1.65 12.93 -8.58
CA VAL A 661 0.20 13.11 -8.72
C VAL A 661 -0.11 14.55 -8.33
N ALA A 662 -0.70 15.30 -9.24
CA ALA A 662 -1.10 16.69 -9.04
C ALA A 662 -2.58 16.85 -9.38
N ASP A 663 -3.36 17.35 -8.45
CA ASP A 663 -4.77 17.65 -8.62
C ASP A 663 -5.04 19.12 -8.28
N ALA A 664 -5.83 19.77 -9.10
CA ALA A 664 -6.28 21.14 -8.89
C ALA A 664 -7.78 21.24 -9.15
N GLY A 665 -8.51 21.86 -8.23
CA GLY A 665 -9.94 22.11 -8.35
C GLY A 665 -10.26 23.60 -8.30
N TRP A 666 -11.20 24.03 -9.14
CA TRP A 666 -11.73 25.37 -9.17
C TRP A 666 -13.25 25.33 -9.29
N LYS A 667 -13.94 25.68 -8.19
CA LYS A 667 -15.40 25.58 -8.10
C LYS A 667 -15.88 24.15 -8.43
N LYS A 668 -16.54 23.98 -9.59
CA LYS A 668 -17.10 22.72 -10.08
C LYS A 668 -16.20 21.97 -11.05
N LEU A 669 -15.05 22.51 -11.40
CA LEU A 669 -14.09 21.92 -12.32
C LEU A 669 -12.86 21.43 -11.54
N SER A 670 -12.35 20.27 -11.90
CA SER A 670 -11.05 19.79 -11.42
C SER A 670 -10.25 19.18 -12.56
N ALA A 671 -8.94 19.29 -12.44
CA ALA A 671 -8.00 18.64 -13.34
C ALA A 671 -6.93 17.92 -12.52
N GLY A 672 -6.52 16.76 -12.98
CA GLY A 672 -5.47 15.96 -12.37
C GLY A 672 -4.47 15.46 -13.39
N LEU A 673 -3.22 15.37 -12.98
CA LEU A 673 -2.11 14.84 -13.79
C LEU A 673 -1.37 13.81 -12.96
N THR A 674 -1.06 12.68 -13.58
CA THR A 674 -0.17 11.65 -13.01
C THR A 674 1.04 11.49 -13.92
N PHE A 675 2.23 11.50 -13.35
CA PHE A 675 3.48 11.24 -14.02
C PHE A 675 4.17 10.05 -13.34
N ASP A 676 4.55 9.06 -14.12
CA ASP A 676 5.36 7.91 -13.70
C ASP A 676 6.57 7.80 -14.63
N TRP A 677 7.76 7.69 -14.05
CA TRP A 677 9.00 7.49 -14.78
C TRP A 677 9.88 6.48 -14.06
N HIS A 678 10.51 5.61 -14.82
CA HIS A 678 11.56 4.73 -14.34
C HIS A 678 12.71 4.63 -15.35
N SER A 679 13.92 4.40 -14.84
CA SER A 679 15.10 4.18 -15.67
C SER A 679 14.97 2.88 -16.46
N HIS A 680 15.82 2.70 -17.48
CA HIS A 680 15.90 1.46 -18.19
C HIS A 680 16.23 0.27 -17.28
N MET A 681 15.55 -0.86 -17.46
CA MET A 681 15.80 -2.13 -16.80
C MET A 681 17.06 -2.77 -17.42
N ILE A 682 18.21 -2.60 -16.78
CA ILE A 682 19.51 -2.96 -17.38
C ILE A 682 19.63 -4.47 -17.58
N ASN A 683 19.38 -5.27 -16.54
CA ASN A 683 19.51 -6.72 -16.58
C ASN A 683 18.16 -7.43 -16.60
N ILE A 684 18.06 -8.40 -17.49
CA ILE A 684 16.98 -9.40 -17.59
C ILE A 684 17.62 -10.79 -17.79
N ASP A 685 16.83 -11.84 -17.92
CA ASP A 685 17.37 -13.14 -18.30
C ASP A 685 17.98 -13.08 -19.73
N ARG A 686 19.23 -13.51 -19.83
CA ARG A 686 19.96 -13.57 -21.12
C ARG A 686 19.22 -14.42 -22.15
N ALA A 687 18.55 -15.48 -21.71
CA ALA A 687 17.77 -16.35 -22.56
C ALA A 687 16.64 -15.65 -23.34
N PHE A 688 16.17 -14.49 -22.87
CA PHE A 688 15.17 -13.68 -23.58
C PHE A 688 15.75 -12.81 -24.70
N GLU A 689 17.02 -12.44 -24.60
CA GLU A 689 17.69 -11.61 -25.62
C GLU A 689 18.53 -12.40 -26.62
N ASP A 690 19.10 -13.52 -26.19
CA ASP A 690 19.99 -14.33 -27.01
C ASP A 690 19.28 -15.56 -27.58
N SER A 691 19.77 -16.05 -28.71
CA SER A 691 19.34 -17.33 -29.26
C SER A 691 19.78 -18.47 -28.35
N LEU A 692 18.86 -19.39 -28.08
CA LEU A 692 19.21 -20.66 -27.45
C LEU A 692 20.09 -21.47 -28.41
N ARG A 693 21.19 -22.03 -27.89
CA ARG A 693 22.19 -22.73 -28.68
C ARG A 693 22.36 -24.15 -28.20
N PHE A 694 22.56 -25.06 -29.15
CA PHE A 694 23.03 -26.42 -28.86
C PHE A 694 24.45 -26.41 -28.26
N PRO A 695 24.90 -27.51 -27.66
CA PRO A 695 26.27 -27.63 -27.18
C PRO A 695 27.33 -27.41 -28.26
N ASN A 696 27.01 -27.66 -29.55
CA ASN A 696 27.88 -27.39 -30.68
C ASN A 696 27.88 -25.91 -31.14
N GLY A 697 27.17 -25.03 -30.44
CA GLY A 697 27.08 -23.60 -30.73
C GLY A 697 26.03 -23.21 -31.75
N THR A 698 25.36 -24.15 -32.43
CA THR A 698 24.31 -23.86 -33.42
C THR A 698 23.07 -23.27 -32.74
N ALA A 699 22.56 -22.11 -33.18
CA ALA A 699 21.32 -21.51 -32.70
C ALA A 699 20.10 -22.31 -33.17
N TYR A 700 19.12 -22.56 -32.29
CA TYR A 700 17.92 -23.33 -32.62
C TYR A 700 16.60 -22.62 -32.30
N ALA A 701 16.57 -21.69 -31.36
CA ALA A 701 15.37 -20.96 -30.98
C ALA A 701 15.71 -19.60 -30.39
N VAL A 702 14.75 -18.68 -30.49
CA VAL A 702 14.71 -17.41 -29.75
C VAL A 702 13.42 -17.42 -28.95
N ILE A 703 13.52 -17.29 -27.64
CA ILE A 703 12.34 -17.34 -26.75
C ILE A 703 11.45 -16.12 -26.97
N VAL A 704 12.06 -14.94 -27.10
CA VAL A 704 11.37 -13.66 -27.27
C VAL A 704 11.93 -12.93 -28.51
N PRO A 705 11.40 -13.23 -29.70
CA PRO A 705 11.93 -12.67 -30.95
C PRO A 705 11.87 -11.14 -30.96
N GLY A 706 12.99 -10.50 -31.34
CA GLY A 706 13.10 -9.04 -31.47
C GLY A 706 13.24 -8.28 -30.15
N LEU A 707 13.36 -8.94 -29.01
CA LEU A 707 13.45 -8.24 -27.70
C LEU A 707 14.77 -7.50 -27.55
N LYS A 708 15.86 -8.06 -28.00
CA LYS A 708 17.18 -7.44 -27.93
C LYS A 708 17.23 -6.12 -28.70
N GLU A 709 16.75 -6.13 -29.93
CA GLU A 709 16.67 -4.96 -30.82
C GLU A 709 15.71 -3.93 -30.23
N TYR A 710 14.54 -4.36 -29.75
CA TYR A 710 13.56 -3.48 -29.12
C TYR A 710 14.19 -2.75 -27.91
N ARG A 711 14.88 -3.45 -27.03
CA ARG A 711 15.53 -2.87 -25.85
C ARG A 711 16.70 -1.94 -26.19
N GLN A 712 17.40 -2.18 -27.30
CA GLN A 712 18.46 -1.28 -27.78
C GLN A 712 17.90 0.07 -28.23
N ILE A 713 16.69 0.08 -28.80
CA ILE A 713 16.00 1.31 -29.21
C ILE A 713 15.35 2.01 -28.00
N HIS A 714 14.76 1.25 -27.05
CA HIS A 714 14.08 1.75 -25.87
C HIS A 714 14.96 1.62 -24.61
N ASN A 715 16.10 2.31 -24.57
CA ASN A 715 17.15 2.14 -23.53
C ASN A 715 17.32 3.33 -22.58
N ILE A 716 16.48 4.36 -22.68
CA ILE A 716 16.55 5.57 -21.83
C ILE A 716 15.59 5.53 -20.64
N GLY A 717 14.82 4.45 -20.50
CA GLY A 717 13.74 4.32 -19.53
C GLY A 717 12.42 4.85 -20.07
N ASP A 718 11.37 4.61 -19.32
CA ASP A 718 10.00 4.89 -19.73
C ASP A 718 9.34 5.94 -18.83
N TYR A 719 8.54 6.82 -19.42
CA TYR A 719 7.68 7.74 -18.69
C TYR A 719 6.28 7.78 -19.28
N VAL A 720 5.30 7.91 -18.41
CA VAL A 720 3.88 7.95 -18.77
C VAL A 720 3.22 9.13 -18.08
N ILE A 721 2.40 9.86 -18.82
CA ILE A 721 1.59 10.96 -18.32
C ILE A 721 0.13 10.62 -18.52
N ASN A 722 -0.67 10.70 -17.43
CA ASN A 722 -2.12 10.58 -17.52
C ASN A 722 -2.77 11.92 -17.14
N LEU A 723 -3.83 12.30 -17.86
CA LEU A 723 -4.59 13.53 -17.64
C LEU A 723 -6.03 13.18 -17.29
N ARG A 724 -6.59 13.90 -16.33
CA ARG A 724 -7.98 13.79 -15.90
C ARG A 724 -8.61 15.18 -15.85
N ILE A 725 -9.84 15.30 -16.33
CA ILE A 725 -10.63 16.51 -16.22
C ILE A 725 -12.02 16.12 -15.71
N SER A 726 -12.46 16.71 -14.62
CA SER A 726 -13.75 16.38 -14.01
C SER A 726 -14.60 17.61 -13.82
N TYR A 727 -15.91 17.41 -13.94
CA TYR A 727 -16.95 18.41 -13.70
C TYR A 727 -17.94 17.88 -12.66
N ASP A 728 -18.12 18.62 -11.57
CA ASP A 728 -19.00 18.32 -10.45
C ASP A 728 -20.26 19.23 -10.51
N PRO A 729 -21.32 18.87 -11.27
CA PRO A 729 -22.54 19.69 -11.37
C PRO A 729 -23.24 19.83 -10.01
N ALA A 730 -23.16 18.83 -9.15
CA ALA A 730 -23.66 18.80 -7.78
C ALA A 730 -22.58 18.18 -6.85
N GLU A 731 -22.71 18.37 -5.54
CA GLU A 731 -21.75 17.86 -4.54
C GLU A 731 -21.56 16.33 -4.58
N ASN A 732 -22.57 15.62 -5.06
CA ASN A 732 -22.61 14.16 -5.09
C ASN A 732 -22.53 13.56 -6.50
N THR A 733 -22.30 14.36 -7.56
CA THR A 733 -22.30 13.89 -8.95
C THR A 733 -21.08 14.43 -9.68
N ARG A 734 -20.36 13.54 -10.37
CA ARG A 734 -19.13 13.84 -11.12
C ARG A 734 -19.14 13.21 -12.51
N PHE A 735 -18.76 13.99 -13.50
CA PHE A 735 -18.40 13.52 -14.85
C PHE A 735 -16.91 13.71 -15.05
N SER A 736 -16.23 12.70 -15.59
CA SER A 736 -14.80 12.77 -15.80
C SER A 736 -14.43 12.30 -17.21
N LEU A 737 -13.46 13.00 -17.80
CA LEU A 737 -12.72 12.60 -18.98
C LEU A 737 -11.31 12.19 -18.53
N ILE A 738 -10.89 11.00 -18.89
CA ILE A 738 -9.60 10.44 -18.52
C ILE A 738 -8.84 10.12 -19.80
N ILE A 739 -7.57 10.54 -19.86
CA ILE A 739 -6.68 10.23 -20.96
C ILE A 739 -5.43 9.58 -20.36
N ASN A 740 -5.37 8.26 -20.46
CA ASN A 740 -4.19 7.52 -20.03
C ASN A 740 -3.16 7.49 -21.17
N ASN A 741 -1.88 7.50 -20.83
CA ASN A 741 -0.78 7.58 -21.78
C ASN A 741 -0.97 8.75 -22.77
N LEU A 742 -1.11 9.97 -22.24
CA LEU A 742 -1.40 11.20 -22.98
C LEU A 742 -0.50 11.41 -24.20
N LEU A 743 0.77 11.05 -24.09
CA LEU A 743 1.77 11.22 -25.13
C LEU A 743 1.80 10.05 -26.14
N ASN A 744 0.94 9.04 -25.95
CA ASN A 744 0.90 7.83 -26.78
C ASN A 744 2.26 7.14 -26.91
N ARG A 745 3.01 7.07 -25.80
CA ARG A 745 4.31 6.40 -25.80
C ARG A 745 4.14 4.89 -25.81
N GLU A 746 5.01 4.24 -26.54
CA GLU A 746 5.21 2.80 -26.42
C GLU A 746 6.19 2.55 -25.29
N TYR A 747 5.79 1.78 -24.29
CA TYR A 747 6.58 1.51 -23.10
C TYR A 747 6.31 0.10 -22.58
N MET A 748 7.22 -0.42 -21.77
CA MET A 748 7.22 -1.81 -21.35
C MET A 748 7.53 -1.90 -19.84
N THR A 749 6.74 -2.67 -19.11
CA THR A 749 6.95 -2.89 -17.67
C THR A 749 7.83 -4.11 -17.39
N ARG A 750 7.74 -5.15 -18.21
CA ARG A 750 8.60 -6.34 -18.20
C ARG A 750 8.95 -6.77 -19.63
N PRO A 751 9.90 -7.68 -19.83
CA PRO A 751 10.22 -8.17 -21.17
C PRO A 751 9.00 -8.69 -21.91
N ALA A 752 8.83 -8.25 -23.17
CA ALA A 752 7.73 -8.60 -24.07
C ALA A 752 6.32 -8.23 -23.57
N ASP A 753 6.21 -7.21 -22.73
CA ASP A 753 4.96 -6.74 -22.14
C ASP A 753 4.75 -5.25 -22.41
N VAL A 754 4.58 -4.90 -23.69
CA VAL A 754 4.28 -3.52 -24.10
C VAL A 754 2.89 -3.15 -23.62
N GLN A 755 2.80 -2.01 -22.98
CA GLN A 755 1.63 -1.48 -22.31
C GLN A 755 0.65 -0.79 -23.27
N PRO A 756 -0.58 -0.44 -22.83
CA PRO A 756 -1.60 0.13 -23.70
C PRO A 756 -1.14 1.40 -24.42
N PRO A 757 -1.57 1.61 -25.67
CA PRO A 757 -1.48 2.90 -26.34
C PRO A 757 -2.31 3.94 -25.57
N ARG A 758 -2.42 5.17 -26.08
CA ARG A 758 -3.30 6.18 -25.46
C ARG A 758 -4.73 5.64 -25.34
N VAL A 759 -5.30 5.80 -24.12
CA VAL A 759 -6.68 5.40 -23.82
C VAL A 759 -7.51 6.64 -23.52
N PHE A 760 -8.69 6.74 -24.12
CA PHE A 760 -9.68 7.76 -23.81
C PHE A 760 -10.83 7.10 -23.04
N ALA A 761 -11.12 7.59 -21.85
CA ALA A 761 -12.19 7.06 -21.03
C ALA A 761 -13.09 8.16 -20.46
N ILE A 762 -14.33 7.80 -20.24
CA ILE A 762 -15.32 8.62 -19.54
C ILE A 762 -15.82 7.90 -18.31
N GLN A 763 -16.05 8.65 -17.25
CA GLN A 763 -16.63 8.11 -16.03
C GLN A 763 -17.74 9.03 -15.53
N PHE A 764 -18.84 8.43 -15.12
CA PHE A 764 -19.91 9.05 -14.37
C PHE A 764 -19.98 8.46 -12.98
N SER A 765 -19.96 9.27 -11.94
CA SER A 765 -20.09 8.84 -10.55
C SER A 765 -21.15 9.67 -9.85
N THR A 766 -22.01 9.04 -9.07
CA THR A 766 -23.00 9.72 -8.22
C THR A 766 -23.17 9.01 -6.90
N ARG A 767 -23.53 9.78 -5.85
CA ARG A 767 -23.85 9.27 -4.51
C ARG A 767 -25.20 9.84 -4.07
N PHE A 768 -26.03 9.04 -3.43
CA PHE A 768 -27.34 9.44 -2.94
C PHE A 768 -27.75 8.65 -1.69
#